data_9877b94951eb05c8d723e66812f602ef
#
_entry.id   9877b94951eb05c8d723e66812f602ef
#
_cell.length_a   1.000
_cell.length_b   1.000
_cell.length_c   1.000
_cell.angle_alpha   90.00
_cell.angle_beta   90.00
_cell.angle_gamma   90.00
#
_symmetry.space_group_name_H-M   'P 1'
#
loop_
_entity.id
_entity.type
_entity.pdbx_description
1 polymer ?
#
loop_
_entity_poly.entity_id
_entity_poly.type
_entity_poly.pdbx_seq_one_letter_code
_entity_poly.pdbx_strand_id
1 'polypeptide(L)'
;MAKVPDKPTIEGLESKWNEIWEKEGIYRFDRSKNREEIFSIDTPPPTVSGSLHVGHVFSYTHTDTIARYQRMTGAEVFYPMGWDDNGLPTERRVQNYFGVRCDPTLPYQPDFETPEDAGDEKAIKKRGEINVSRRNFVDLCHILTVEDEQAFEDLWRQLGLSVDWSMTYATIDERCQRIAQKAFLRNLERGEAYQTEAPSLWDVTFRTAVAQAELEDREQSSAYHQLKFHSSSDHGEIIIDTTRPELLPACVALVTHPDDDRYQHLLGTAAITPIFGVEVPILGHELADPEKGTGIAMVCTFGDTTDVTWWRELELPVRAVIDRSGRIVADAPEAITSQTGLEAFALMAGKTIFSAKKEIVQLLQDAEEMVGEPRPINHAVKFFEKGDRPLEIVTSRQWYIKNGGRDAELNQALIARGDEMRWHPPYMQGRYSNWIEGLNGDWLISRQRFFGVPIPLWYKVDERGEIVWDERIVPEETELPIDPSSHVPSGFDETQRNQPGGFVGEVDIMDTWATSSLTPQIACGWGEDEDLFARTYPMDMRPQGHDIIRTWLFSTAVRSHLEEAAAPWRNCALSGWILDPDRKKMSKSKGNVVTPKGLLDQYGSDAVRYWAANGRPGTDTAFDEGQMKIGRRLAIKILNASKFSLTLAGDSEADLASVSNPLDQALLSKLADLIETATAAFDDFDYARALERTEQFFWGFTDDYVELVKARAYGSQGPQEAESAHTTLVITLDALLRLFAPFLPFVTAEVWEWSHQDSIHCAPWPTKVNLTKGLPEEIDIKLLDAASETLSEVRRAKTEAKRSLKVKAEKVVVSASSERINLVNLVYNDLVEAGNIEALELVEQEGITPQVEVTLADEE
;
A
#
# COMPACT_ATOMS: atom_id res chain seq x y z
N MET A 1 -39.08 -18.29 15.46
CA MET A 1 -38.57 -19.59 14.90
C MET A 1 -37.45 -19.33 13.94
N ALA A 2 -36.30 -19.86 14.19
CA ALA A 2 -35.16 -19.81 13.26
C ALA A 2 -35.54 -20.54 11.95
N LYS A 3 -35.27 -19.88 10.80
CA LYS A 3 -35.51 -20.46 9.46
C LYS A 3 -34.28 -21.19 8.95
N VAL A 4 -33.91 -22.27 9.62
CA VAL A 4 -32.69 -23.03 9.30
C VAL A 4 -32.88 -23.83 8.01
N PRO A 5 -32.08 -23.67 6.96
CA PRO A 5 -32.19 -24.42 5.72
C PRO A 5 -31.76 -25.89 5.90
N ASP A 6 -32.43 -26.81 5.16
CA ASP A 6 -32.09 -28.24 5.22
C ASP A 6 -30.67 -28.57 4.77
N LYS A 7 -30.18 -27.86 3.77
CA LYS A 7 -28.84 -28.05 3.21
C LYS A 7 -28.16 -26.70 2.98
N PRO A 8 -27.63 -26.05 4.04
CA PRO A 8 -26.91 -24.81 3.87
C PRO A 8 -25.63 -25.03 3.07
N THR A 9 -25.30 -24.04 2.24
CA THR A 9 -24.08 -24.05 1.42
C THR A 9 -23.40 -22.69 1.45
N ILE A 10 -22.06 -22.68 1.26
CA ILE A 10 -21.30 -21.44 1.09
C ILE A 10 -21.26 -20.98 -0.38
N GLU A 11 -21.76 -21.79 -1.31
CA GLU A 11 -21.73 -21.45 -2.73
C GLU A 11 -22.78 -20.38 -3.07
N GLY A 12 -22.34 -19.32 -3.75
CA GLY A 12 -23.23 -18.22 -4.21
C GLY A 12 -23.57 -17.17 -3.16
N LEU A 13 -22.98 -17.25 -1.96
CA LEU A 13 -23.22 -16.27 -0.90
C LEU A 13 -22.78 -14.86 -1.29
N GLU A 14 -21.68 -14.73 -2.03
CA GLU A 14 -21.15 -13.45 -2.49
C GLU A 14 -22.18 -12.70 -3.34
N SER A 15 -22.79 -13.35 -4.30
CA SER A 15 -23.80 -12.74 -5.17
C SER A 15 -25.07 -12.39 -4.38
N LYS A 16 -25.56 -13.32 -3.54
CA LYS A 16 -26.74 -13.10 -2.70
C LYS A 16 -26.59 -11.88 -1.79
N TRP A 17 -25.49 -11.84 -1.03
CA TRP A 17 -25.33 -10.83 0.00
C TRP A 17 -24.95 -9.47 -0.55
N ASN A 18 -24.15 -9.39 -1.60
CA ASN A 18 -23.86 -8.11 -2.26
C ASN A 18 -25.14 -7.44 -2.80
N GLU A 19 -26.07 -8.21 -3.39
CA GLU A 19 -27.34 -7.68 -3.86
C GLU A 19 -28.21 -7.16 -2.70
N ILE A 20 -28.25 -7.90 -1.58
CA ILE A 20 -29.02 -7.51 -0.39
C ILE A 20 -28.42 -6.25 0.25
N TRP A 21 -27.10 -6.22 0.48
CA TRP A 21 -26.44 -5.09 1.12
C TRP A 21 -26.57 -3.79 0.30
N GLU A 22 -26.47 -3.90 -1.04
CA GLU A 22 -26.68 -2.75 -1.92
C GLU A 22 -28.13 -2.25 -1.86
N LYS A 23 -29.09 -3.16 -1.97
CA LYS A 23 -30.53 -2.85 -1.95
C LYS A 23 -30.97 -2.20 -0.63
N GLU A 24 -30.45 -2.69 0.48
CA GLU A 24 -30.76 -2.20 1.82
C GLU A 24 -29.93 -0.99 2.22
N GLY A 25 -28.86 -0.68 1.47
CA GLY A 25 -27.98 0.44 1.75
C GLY A 25 -27.19 0.30 3.05
N ILE A 26 -26.79 -0.94 3.41
CA ILE A 26 -26.16 -1.29 4.70
C ILE A 26 -24.89 -0.48 4.96
N TYR A 27 -24.16 -0.08 3.92
CA TYR A 27 -22.89 0.61 4.01
C TYR A 27 -22.97 2.09 3.60
N ARG A 28 -24.16 2.62 3.33
CA ARG A 28 -24.34 4.03 2.99
C ARG A 28 -24.09 4.91 4.18
N PHE A 29 -23.32 5.97 3.95
CA PHE A 29 -22.95 6.95 4.97
C PHE A 29 -24.12 7.87 5.35
N ASP A 30 -24.46 7.91 6.65
CA ASP A 30 -25.48 8.80 7.20
C ASP A 30 -24.87 10.14 7.62
N ARG A 31 -25.05 11.17 6.80
CA ARG A 31 -24.57 12.53 7.04
C ARG A 31 -25.20 13.23 8.23
N SER A 32 -26.26 12.68 8.83
CA SER A 32 -26.91 13.28 10.01
C SER A 32 -26.08 13.15 11.29
N LYS A 33 -25.07 12.26 11.31
CA LYS A 33 -24.21 11.97 12.46
C LYS A 33 -23.20 13.09 12.74
N ASN A 34 -22.86 13.27 14.01
CA ASN A 34 -21.83 14.23 14.42
C ASN A 34 -20.43 13.64 14.26
N ARG A 35 -19.38 14.52 14.26
CA ARG A 35 -17.99 14.11 14.07
C ARG A 35 -17.53 13.02 15.06
N GLU A 36 -17.98 13.07 16.28
CA GLU A 36 -17.63 12.11 17.35
C GLU A 36 -18.24 10.74 17.16
N GLU A 37 -19.32 10.65 16.38
CA GLU A 37 -20.00 9.40 16.03
C GLU A 37 -19.44 8.78 14.73
N ILE A 38 -18.57 9.51 13.98
CA ILE A 38 -18.08 9.10 12.66
C ILE A 38 -16.67 8.53 12.78
N PHE A 39 -16.45 7.42 12.05
CA PHE A 39 -15.13 6.87 11.78
C PHE A 39 -14.84 6.95 10.28
N SER A 40 -13.94 7.85 9.89
CA SER A 40 -13.62 8.14 8.48
C SER A 40 -12.31 7.47 8.04
N ILE A 41 -12.33 6.88 6.83
CA ILE A 41 -11.24 6.07 6.29
C ILE A 41 -10.75 6.67 4.98
N ASP A 42 -9.46 7.03 4.93
CA ASP A 42 -8.78 7.47 3.72
C ASP A 42 -8.07 6.29 3.04
N THR A 43 -8.82 5.58 2.22
CA THR A 43 -8.32 4.38 1.52
C THR A 43 -7.43 4.76 0.34
N PRO A 44 -6.27 4.09 0.14
CA PRO A 44 -5.46 4.33 -1.05
C PRO A 44 -6.25 4.01 -2.32
N PRO A 45 -6.38 4.97 -3.26
CA PRO A 45 -6.96 4.65 -4.55
C PRO A 45 -6.02 3.69 -5.31
N PRO A 46 -6.48 2.49 -5.72
CA PRO A 46 -5.65 1.59 -6.51
C PRO A 46 -5.41 2.16 -7.90
N THR A 47 -4.21 1.94 -8.46
CA THR A 47 -3.90 2.31 -9.85
C THR A 47 -4.60 1.33 -10.79
N VAL A 48 -5.68 1.74 -11.44
CA VAL A 48 -6.56 0.87 -12.23
C VAL A 48 -5.94 0.35 -13.53
N SER A 49 -4.99 1.07 -14.12
CA SER A 49 -4.25 0.64 -15.32
C SER A 49 -3.37 -0.61 -15.11
N GLY A 50 -3.28 -1.08 -13.86
CA GLY A 50 -2.62 -2.32 -13.51
C GLY A 50 -3.62 -3.43 -13.19
N SER A 51 -3.23 -4.70 -13.27
CA SER A 51 -4.03 -5.78 -12.70
C SER A 51 -3.91 -5.76 -11.17
N LEU A 52 -5.04 -5.98 -10.48
CA LEU A 52 -5.04 -6.26 -9.05
C LEU A 52 -4.19 -7.51 -8.76
N HIS A 53 -3.51 -7.51 -7.65
CA HIS A 53 -2.74 -8.65 -7.15
C HIS A 53 -3.09 -8.93 -5.69
N VAL A 54 -2.70 -10.10 -5.20
CA VAL A 54 -3.03 -10.54 -3.83
C VAL A 54 -2.59 -9.57 -2.72
N GLY A 55 -1.59 -8.72 -2.98
CA GLY A 55 -1.19 -7.67 -2.02
C GLY A 55 -2.26 -6.59 -1.82
N HIS A 56 -3.03 -6.25 -2.86
CA HIS A 56 -4.20 -5.36 -2.70
C HIS A 56 -5.28 -6.06 -1.86
N VAL A 57 -5.64 -7.30 -2.20
CA VAL A 57 -6.63 -8.08 -1.42
C VAL A 57 -6.24 -8.13 0.05
N PHE A 58 -4.96 -8.33 0.34
CA PHE A 58 -4.42 -8.36 1.69
C PHE A 58 -4.67 -7.05 2.44
N SER A 59 -4.21 -5.93 1.90
CA SER A 59 -4.32 -4.62 2.54
C SER A 59 -5.76 -4.13 2.67
N TYR A 60 -6.59 -4.30 1.62
CA TYR A 60 -7.99 -3.86 1.65
C TYR A 60 -8.86 -4.74 2.56
N THR A 61 -8.55 -6.03 2.71
CA THR A 61 -9.21 -6.87 3.71
C THR A 61 -8.93 -6.38 5.13
N HIS A 62 -7.70 -5.97 5.43
CA HIS A 62 -7.36 -5.41 6.74
C HIS A 62 -8.18 -4.14 7.03
N THR A 63 -8.27 -3.25 6.04
CA THR A 63 -9.06 -2.02 6.12
C THR A 63 -10.53 -2.33 6.41
N ASP A 64 -11.12 -3.22 5.63
CA ASP A 64 -12.53 -3.57 5.75
C ASP A 64 -12.84 -4.29 7.07
N THR A 65 -11.91 -5.09 7.58
CA THR A 65 -12.04 -5.74 8.89
C THR A 65 -12.18 -4.70 10.00
N ILE A 66 -11.38 -3.64 9.99
CA ILE A 66 -11.49 -2.53 10.94
C ILE A 66 -12.79 -1.73 10.70
N ALA A 67 -13.15 -1.45 9.45
CA ALA A 67 -14.39 -0.73 9.11
C ALA A 67 -15.64 -1.44 9.66
N ARG A 68 -15.70 -2.77 9.50
CA ARG A 68 -16.82 -3.59 10.03
C ARG A 68 -16.86 -3.59 11.54
N TYR A 69 -15.71 -3.74 12.20
CA TYR A 69 -15.60 -3.65 13.66
C TYR A 69 -16.12 -2.28 14.15
N GLN A 70 -15.66 -1.19 13.58
CA GLN A 70 -16.08 0.16 13.96
C GLN A 70 -17.58 0.37 13.78
N ARG A 71 -18.17 -0.12 12.69
CA ARG A 71 -19.63 -0.07 12.49
C ARG A 71 -20.38 -0.85 13.57
N MET A 72 -19.90 -2.03 13.94
CA MET A 72 -20.53 -2.84 14.99
C MET A 72 -20.32 -2.25 16.39
N THR A 73 -19.31 -1.43 16.63
CA THR A 73 -19.16 -0.67 17.89
C THR A 73 -20.06 0.57 17.96
N GLY A 74 -20.80 0.86 16.89
CA GLY A 74 -21.77 1.94 16.83
C GLY A 74 -21.28 3.22 16.14
N ALA A 75 -20.08 3.20 15.55
CA ALA A 75 -19.60 4.30 14.74
C ALA A 75 -20.30 4.31 13.37
N GLU A 76 -20.62 5.50 12.89
CA GLU A 76 -20.97 5.72 11.49
C GLU A 76 -19.68 5.72 10.64
N VAL A 77 -19.58 4.80 9.69
CA VAL A 77 -18.33 4.60 8.94
C VAL A 77 -18.38 5.32 7.59
N PHE A 78 -17.59 6.36 7.45
CA PHE A 78 -17.34 7.04 6.18
C PHE A 78 -16.22 6.31 5.43
N TYR A 79 -16.59 5.52 4.41
CA TYR A 79 -15.69 4.64 3.69
C TYR A 79 -15.88 4.79 2.17
N PRO A 80 -15.41 5.91 1.58
CA PRO A 80 -15.42 6.10 0.13
C PRO A 80 -14.32 5.27 -0.56
N MET A 81 -14.47 5.03 -1.87
CA MET A 81 -13.44 4.40 -2.71
C MET A 81 -12.96 5.39 -3.78
N GLY A 82 -11.65 5.48 -3.95
CA GLY A 82 -11.03 6.24 -5.04
C GLY A 82 -10.36 5.33 -6.07
N TRP A 83 -10.16 5.87 -7.29
CA TRP A 83 -9.42 5.26 -8.38
C TRP A 83 -8.24 6.16 -8.77
N ASP A 84 -7.02 5.59 -8.87
CA ASP A 84 -5.84 6.34 -9.34
C ASP A 84 -5.59 6.04 -10.81
N ASP A 85 -6.06 6.96 -11.66
CA ASP A 85 -6.03 6.84 -13.12
C ASP A 85 -4.88 7.60 -13.76
N ASN A 86 -4.17 8.40 -12.98
CA ASN A 86 -3.17 9.34 -13.44
C ASN A 86 -1.89 8.68 -14.00
N GLY A 87 -1.30 9.38 -14.96
CA GLY A 87 0.11 9.31 -15.29
C GLY A 87 0.51 8.14 -16.19
N LEU A 88 1.81 7.86 -16.16
CA LEU A 88 2.50 6.93 -17.04
C LEU A 88 1.91 5.51 -17.09
N PRO A 89 1.43 4.89 -16.01
CA PRO A 89 0.84 3.56 -16.08
C PRO A 89 -0.36 3.49 -17.02
N THR A 90 -1.27 4.46 -16.94
CA THR A 90 -2.46 4.55 -17.77
C THR A 90 -2.09 4.85 -19.22
N GLU A 91 -1.18 5.79 -19.48
CA GLU A 91 -0.68 6.04 -20.82
C GLU A 91 -0.11 4.78 -21.47
N ARG A 92 0.71 4.01 -20.75
CA ARG A 92 1.25 2.73 -21.26
C ARG A 92 0.18 1.69 -21.50
N ARG A 93 -0.84 1.63 -20.63
CA ARG A 93 -1.99 0.72 -20.79
C ARG A 93 -2.73 1.04 -22.10
N VAL A 94 -3.01 2.33 -22.34
CA VAL A 94 -3.68 2.81 -23.55
C VAL A 94 -2.84 2.59 -24.81
N GLN A 95 -1.54 2.93 -24.75
CA GLN A 95 -0.61 2.69 -25.87
C GLN A 95 -0.56 1.22 -26.28
N ASN A 96 -0.49 0.32 -25.30
CA ASN A 96 -0.42 -1.12 -25.56
C ASN A 96 -1.76 -1.69 -25.98
N TYR A 97 -2.88 -1.23 -25.41
CA TYR A 97 -4.20 -1.75 -25.72
C TYR A 97 -4.67 -1.34 -27.11
N PHE A 98 -4.61 -0.05 -27.42
CA PHE A 98 -5.04 0.48 -28.72
C PHE A 98 -3.94 0.50 -29.79
N GLY A 99 -2.67 0.26 -29.44
CA GLY A 99 -1.53 0.39 -30.34
C GLY A 99 -1.34 1.81 -30.87
N VAL A 100 -1.52 2.81 -30.00
CA VAL A 100 -1.44 4.24 -30.32
C VAL A 100 -0.20 4.90 -29.70
N ARG A 101 0.19 6.04 -30.25
CA ARG A 101 1.23 6.89 -29.70
C ARG A 101 0.78 8.36 -29.71
N CYS A 102 0.94 9.03 -28.59
CA CYS A 102 0.65 10.45 -28.53
C CYS A 102 1.72 11.25 -29.29
N ASP A 103 1.24 12.08 -30.22
CA ASP A 103 2.02 13.11 -30.92
C ASP A 103 1.33 14.47 -30.69
N PRO A 104 1.87 15.30 -29.78
CA PRO A 104 1.26 16.59 -29.43
C PRO A 104 1.31 17.61 -30.55
N THR A 105 2.02 17.34 -31.64
CA THR A 105 2.07 18.22 -32.82
C THR A 105 0.86 18.06 -33.74
N LEU A 106 0.12 16.96 -33.59
CA LEU A 106 -1.06 16.68 -34.41
C LEU A 106 -2.27 17.47 -33.90
N PRO A 107 -3.11 18.01 -34.81
CA PRO A 107 -4.35 18.68 -34.42
C PRO A 107 -5.38 17.67 -33.87
N TYR A 108 -6.26 18.15 -33.00
CA TYR A 108 -7.38 17.37 -32.49
C TYR A 108 -8.35 16.96 -33.61
N GLN A 109 -8.77 15.71 -33.60
CA GLN A 109 -9.73 15.14 -34.52
C GLN A 109 -11.02 14.78 -33.77
N PRO A 110 -12.09 15.60 -33.85
CA PRO A 110 -13.34 15.37 -33.11
C PRO A 110 -14.04 14.05 -33.50
N ASP A 111 -13.90 13.64 -34.76
CA ASP A 111 -14.52 12.42 -35.31
C ASP A 111 -13.56 11.23 -35.29
N PHE A 112 -12.54 11.25 -34.42
CA PHE A 112 -11.59 10.15 -34.28
C PHE A 112 -12.31 8.90 -33.72
N GLU A 113 -12.35 7.83 -34.50
CA GLU A 113 -12.93 6.57 -34.06
C GLU A 113 -12.00 5.84 -33.10
N THR A 114 -12.54 5.35 -31.98
CA THR A 114 -11.78 4.57 -30.99
C THR A 114 -11.26 3.30 -31.66
N PRO A 115 -9.93 3.06 -31.66
CA PRO A 115 -9.38 1.84 -32.22
C PRO A 115 -9.84 0.60 -31.45
N GLU A 116 -9.93 -0.54 -32.13
CA GLU A 116 -10.11 -1.83 -31.47
C GLU A 116 -8.84 -2.26 -30.70
N ASP A 117 -8.96 -3.24 -29.82
CA ASP A 117 -7.82 -3.88 -29.14
C ASP A 117 -6.77 -4.32 -30.19
N ALA A 118 -5.57 -3.81 -30.03
CA ALA A 118 -4.49 -4.04 -30.97
C ALA A 118 -3.84 -5.43 -30.84
N GLY A 119 -4.20 -6.19 -29.83
CA GLY A 119 -3.63 -7.49 -29.53
C GLY A 119 -2.25 -7.42 -28.85
N ASP A 120 -1.40 -8.40 -29.11
CA ASP A 120 -0.07 -8.47 -28.51
C ASP A 120 0.95 -7.51 -29.18
N GLU A 121 2.10 -7.35 -28.55
CA GLU A 121 3.20 -6.49 -29.03
C GLU A 121 3.64 -6.84 -30.47
N LYS A 122 3.52 -8.11 -30.88
CA LYS A 122 3.87 -8.55 -32.24
C LYS A 122 2.84 -8.07 -33.24
N ALA A 123 1.55 -8.06 -32.86
CA ALA A 123 0.48 -7.54 -33.70
C ALA A 123 0.64 -6.02 -33.91
N ILE A 124 0.95 -5.28 -32.84
CA ILE A 124 1.22 -3.84 -32.89
C ILE A 124 2.42 -3.54 -33.81
N LYS A 125 3.54 -4.24 -33.60
CA LYS A 125 4.73 -4.08 -34.47
C LYS A 125 4.45 -4.37 -35.94
N LYS A 126 3.56 -5.32 -36.23
CA LYS A 126 3.19 -5.67 -37.60
C LYS A 126 2.27 -4.63 -38.24
N ARG A 127 1.31 -4.09 -37.49
CA ARG A 127 0.35 -3.06 -37.97
C ARG A 127 1.01 -1.69 -38.07
N GLY A 128 1.97 -1.38 -37.17
CA GLY A 128 2.50 -0.06 -36.87
C GLY A 128 1.63 0.66 -35.83
N GLU A 129 2.26 1.52 -35.05
CA GLU A 129 1.57 2.40 -34.09
C GLU A 129 0.80 3.51 -34.82
N ILE A 130 -0.37 3.89 -34.31
CA ILE A 130 -1.18 5.00 -34.82
C ILE A 130 -0.81 6.26 -34.02
N ASN A 131 -0.31 7.29 -34.70
CA ASN A 131 -0.07 8.57 -34.04
C ASN A 131 -1.37 9.33 -33.86
N VAL A 132 -1.64 9.79 -32.65
CA VAL A 132 -2.85 10.54 -32.30
C VAL A 132 -2.51 11.84 -31.59
N SER A 133 -3.34 12.86 -31.74
CA SER A 133 -3.15 14.12 -31.03
C SER A 133 -3.22 13.95 -29.52
N ARG A 134 -2.65 14.89 -28.74
CA ARG A 134 -2.72 14.84 -27.26
C ARG A 134 -4.16 14.70 -26.76
N ARG A 135 -5.10 15.47 -27.32
CA ARG A 135 -6.49 15.44 -26.88
C ARG A 135 -7.18 14.11 -27.22
N ASN A 136 -6.98 13.56 -28.42
CA ASN A 136 -7.51 12.23 -28.74
C ASN A 136 -6.89 11.13 -27.88
N PHE A 137 -5.61 11.26 -27.52
CA PHE A 137 -4.96 10.33 -26.60
C PHE A 137 -5.56 10.39 -25.20
N VAL A 138 -5.86 11.58 -24.68
CA VAL A 138 -6.56 11.78 -23.41
C VAL A 138 -7.98 11.19 -23.44
N ASP A 139 -8.72 11.40 -24.55
CA ASP A 139 -10.04 10.78 -24.73
C ASP A 139 -9.98 9.25 -24.66
N LEU A 140 -8.97 8.63 -25.30
CA LEU A 140 -8.74 7.18 -25.23
C LEU A 140 -8.37 6.72 -23.80
N CYS A 141 -7.63 7.52 -23.03
CA CYS A 141 -7.33 7.22 -21.64
C CYS A 141 -8.62 7.19 -20.80
N HIS A 142 -9.50 8.16 -20.95
CA HIS A 142 -10.78 8.20 -20.24
C HIS A 142 -11.69 7.00 -20.58
N ILE A 143 -11.70 6.57 -21.84
CA ILE A 143 -12.51 5.41 -22.25
C ILE A 143 -12.01 4.15 -21.52
N LEU A 144 -10.71 3.92 -21.49
CA LEU A 144 -10.15 2.70 -20.93
C LEU A 144 -10.15 2.68 -19.41
N THR A 145 -9.98 3.84 -18.75
CA THR A 145 -10.05 3.91 -17.28
C THR A 145 -11.41 3.52 -16.75
N VAL A 146 -12.51 3.96 -17.38
CA VAL A 146 -13.87 3.57 -16.97
C VAL A 146 -14.09 2.06 -16.99
N GLU A 147 -13.56 1.37 -18.01
CA GLU A 147 -13.65 -0.10 -18.10
C GLU A 147 -12.80 -0.78 -17.02
N ASP A 148 -11.59 -0.26 -16.78
CA ASP A 148 -10.67 -0.80 -15.78
C ASP A 148 -11.20 -0.56 -14.35
N GLU A 149 -11.79 0.61 -14.04
CA GLU A 149 -12.46 0.93 -12.77
C GLU A 149 -13.60 -0.05 -12.46
N GLN A 150 -14.47 -0.32 -13.44
CA GLN A 150 -15.56 -1.27 -13.26
C GLN A 150 -15.06 -2.68 -12.95
N ALA A 151 -14.00 -3.13 -13.62
CA ALA A 151 -13.41 -4.43 -13.34
C ALA A 151 -12.82 -4.53 -11.92
N PHE A 152 -12.27 -3.43 -11.40
CA PHE A 152 -11.77 -3.33 -10.02
C PHE A 152 -12.92 -3.31 -9.01
N GLU A 153 -13.97 -2.53 -9.27
CA GLU A 153 -15.17 -2.48 -8.42
C GLU A 153 -15.82 -3.85 -8.30
N ASP A 154 -16.00 -4.56 -9.43
CA ASP A 154 -16.59 -5.91 -9.44
C ASP A 154 -15.80 -6.88 -8.56
N LEU A 155 -14.47 -6.80 -8.60
CA LEU A 155 -13.61 -7.65 -7.77
C LEU A 155 -13.68 -7.26 -6.29
N TRP A 156 -13.73 -5.97 -5.95
CA TRP A 156 -13.89 -5.50 -4.58
C TRP A 156 -15.27 -5.85 -4.00
N ARG A 157 -16.33 -5.76 -4.80
CA ARG A 157 -17.66 -6.24 -4.42
C ARG A 157 -17.65 -7.75 -4.20
N GLN A 158 -17.01 -8.54 -5.06
CA GLN A 158 -16.84 -9.97 -4.88
C GLN A 158 -16.08 -10.29 -3.58
N LEU A 159 -15.01 -9.53 -3.25
CA LEU A 159 -14.27 -9.67 -1.99
C LEU A 159 -15.11 -9.29 -0.77
N GLY A 160 -16.19 -8.52 -0.97
CA GLY A 160 -17.12 -8.09 0.09
C GLY A 160 -16.62 -6.90 0.89
N LEU A 161 -16.03 -5.89 0.24
CA LEU A 161 -15.67 -4.64 0.93
C LEU A 161 -16.93 -3.86 1.32
N SER A 162 -16.96 -3.33 2.54
CA SER A 162 -18.09 -2.55 3.09
C SER A 162 -18.01 -1.06 2.75
N VAL A 163 -17.65 -0.76 1.51
CA VAL A 163 -17.51 0.58 0.94
C VAL A 163 -18.88 1.18 0.62
N ASP A 164 -19.02 2.48 0.80
CA ASP A 164 -20.15 3.23 0.21
C ASP A 164 -19.86 3.53 -1.27
N TRP A 165 -20.34 2.67 -2.15
CA TRP A 165 -20.12 2.76 -3.60
C TRP A 165 -20.82 3.97 -4.25
N SER A 166 -21.66 4.70 -3.53
CA SER A 166 -22.22 5.97 -4.02
C SER A 166 -21.28 7.16 -3.88
N MET A 167 -20.14 6.96 -3.18
CA MET A 167 -19.14 7.99 -2.87
C MET A 167 -17.79 7.70 -3.52
N THR A 168 -17.80 7.11 -4.72
CA THR A 168 -16.57 6.88 -5.50
C THR A 168 -16.06 8.17 -6.14
N TYR A 169 -14.75 8.21 -6.40
CA TYR A 169 -14.09 9.29 -7.14
C TYR A 169 -12.90 8.75 -7.95
N ALA A 170 -12.56 9.43 -9.04
CA ALA A 170 -11.35 9.15 -9.81
C ALA A 170 -10.38 10.34 -9.70
N THR A 171 -9.08 10.08 -9.51
CA THR A 171 -8.09 11.16 -9.34
C THR A 171 -7.97 12.09 -10.55
N ILE A 172 -8.56 11.70 -11.69
CA ILE A 172 -8.58 12.44 -12.95
C ILE A 172 -9.96 13.04 -13.25
N ASP A 173 -10.99 12.82 -12.43
CA ASP A 173 -12.30 13.42 -12.64
C ASP A 173 -12.25 14.95 -12.50
N GLU A 174 -13.28 15.64 -13.00
CA GLU A 174 -13.34 17.11 -13.01
C GLU A 174 -13.23 17.71 -11.60
N ARG A 175 -13.86 17.08 -10.62
CA ARG A 175 -13.83 17.49 -9.21
C ARG A 175 -12.42 17.37 -8.64
N CYS A 176 -11.77 16.22 -8.84
CA CYS A 176 -10.41 15.96 -8.35
C CYS A 176 -9.39 16.88 -9.02
N GLN A 177 -9.50 17.12 -10.34
CA GLN A 177 -8.67 18.09 -11.04
C GLN A 177 -8.83 19.49 -10.45
N ARG A 178 -10.06 19.94 -10.20
CA ARG A 178 -10.35 21.26 -9.60
C ARG A 178 -9.70 21.41 -8.24
N ILE A 179 -9.86 20.42 -7.37
CA ILE A 179 -9.28 20.41 -6.01
C ILE A 179 -7.74 20.42 -6.08
N ALA A 180 -7.13 19.60 -6.93
CA ALA A 180 -5.68 19.53 -7.07
C ALA A 180 -5.09 20.84 -7.61
N GLN A 181 -5.74 21.45 -8.61
CA GLN A 181 -5.34 22.73 -9.17
C GLN A 181 -5.54 23.88 -8.18
N LYS A 182 -6.65 23.90 -7.45
CA LYS A 182 -6.90 24.87 -6.39
C LYS A 182 -5.82 24.82 -5.30
N ALA A 183 -5.48 23.62 -4.82
CA ALA A 183 -4.43 23.45 -3.83
C ALA A 183 -3.06 23.91 -4.37
N PHE A 184 -2.75 23.62 -5.64
CA PHE A 184 -1.53 24.10 -6.28
C PHE A 184 -1.49 25.65 -6.37
N LEU A 185 -2.57 26.30 -6.79
CA LEU A 185 -2.64 27.78 -6.88
C LEU A 185 -2.46 28.45 -5.52
N ARG A 186 -3.04 27.87 -4.46
CA ARG A 186 -2.84 28.37 -3.08
C ARG A 186 -1.39 28.19 -2.61
N ASN A 187 -0.77 27.03 -2.91
CA ASN A 187 0.66 26.87 -2.61
C ASN A 187 1.53 27.85 -3.41
N LEU A 188 1.15 28.16 -4.66
CA LEU A 188 1.85 29.14 -5.48
C LEU A 188 1.74 30.56 -4.89
N GLU A 189 0.54 30.97 -4.47
CA GLU A 189 0.28 32.27 -3.84
C GLU A 189 1.09 32.47 -2.55
N ARG A 190 1.21 31.41 -1.72
CA ARG A 190 1.99 31.44 -0.47
C ARG A 190 3.50 31.24 -0.70
N GLY A 191 3.93 31.05 -1.96
CA GLY A 191 5.34 30.79 -2.29
C GLY A 191 5.84 29.43 -1.80
N GLU A 192 4.95 28.50 -1.57
CA GLU A 192 5.24 27.08 -1.25
C GLU A 192 5.44 26.26 -2.51
N ALA A 193 4.74 26.59 -3.60
CA ALA A 193 5.02 26.08 -4.94
C ALA A 193 5.84 27.09 -5.73
N TYR A 194 6.84 26.61 -6.47
CA TYR A 194 7.73 27.47 -7.28
C TYR A 194 8.31 26.71 -8.47
N GLN A 195 8.69 27.48 -9.49
CA GLN A 195 9.35 26.95 -10.69
C GLN A 195 10.80 27.39 -10.73
N THR A 196 11.71 26.49 -11.04
CA THR A 196 13.11 26.82 -11.25
C THR A 196 13.74 25.95 -12.32
N GLU A 197 14.75 26.49 -13.01
CA GLU A 197 15.62 25.71 -13.88
C GLU A 197 16.76 25.15 -13.05
N ALA A 198 16.83 23.82 -12.96
CA ALA A 198 17.77 23.13 -12.10
C ALA A 198 18.15 21.74 -12.67
N PRO A 199 19.28 21.19 -12.21
CA PRO A 199 19.60 19.79 -12.46
C PRO A 199 18.50 18.88 -11.91
N SER A 200 17.93 18.07 -12.80
CA SER A 200 16.81 17.18 -12.46
C SER A 200 17.16 15.75 -12.88
N LEU A 201 16.83 14.78 -12.01
CA LEU A 201 16.89 13.38 -12.37
C LEU A 201 15.88 13.09 -13.48
N TRP A 202 16.31 12.42 -14.53
CA TRP A 202 15.59 12.28 -15.78
C TRP A 202 15.59 10.85 -16.31
N ASP A 203 14.43 10.31 -16.59
CA ASP A 203 14.30 9.06 -17.33
C ASP A 203 14.34 9.32 -18.83
N VAL A 204 15.38 8.83 -19.49
CA VAL A 204 15.61 9.04 -20.93
C VAL A 204 14.68 8.24 -21.82
N THR A 205 14.03 7.18 -21.30
CA THR A 205 13.09 6.34 -22.01
C THR A 205 11.71 7.00 -22.06
N PHE A 206 11.24 7.43 -20.89
CA PHE A 206 9.96 8.12 -20.76
C PHE A 206 10.05 9.63 -21.01
N ARG A 207 11.27 10.17 -21.03
CA ARG A 207 11.54 11.60 -21.23
C ARG A 207 10.82 12.48 -20.23
N THR A 208 10.96 12.16 -18.97
CA THR A 208 10.33 12.88 -17.87
C THR A 208 11.25 12.97 -16.65
N ALA A 209 11.07 14.03 -15.87
CA ALA A 209 11.71 14.19 -14.58
C ALA A 209 11.18 13.16 -13.56
N VAL A 210 12.03 12.79 -12.60
CA VAL A 210 11.74 11.79 -11.56
C VAL A 210 12.00 12.40 -10.19
N ALA A 211 11.02 12.28 -9.28
CA ALA A 211 11.14 12.78 -7.92
C ALA A 211 11.98 11.83 -7.03
N GLN A 212 12.56 12.36 -5.93
CA GLN A 212 13.35 11.57 -4.99
C GLN A 212 12.60 10.34 -4.47
N ALA A 213 11.29 10.45 -4.24
CA ALA A 213 10.46 9.37 -3.73
C ALA A 213 10.27 8.19 -4.70
N GLU A 214 10.52 8.40 -6.00
CA GLU A 214 10.36 7.40 -7.07
C GLU A 214 11.68 6.71 -7.44
N LEU A 215 12.77 6.98 -6.69
CA LEU A 215 14.08 6.41 -6.96
C LEU A 215 14.21 5.01 -6.40
N GLU A 216 14.91 4.16 -7.16
CA GLU A 216 15.35 2.83 -6.77
C GLU A 216 16.85 2.68 -7.05
N ASP A 217 17.59 2.16 -6.06
CA ASP A 217 18.98 1.79 -6.24
C ASP A 217 19.07 0.36 -6.78
N ARG A 218 19.75 0.18 -7.91
CA ARG A 218 20.01 -1.13 -8.50
C ARG A 218 21.48 -1.34 -8.70
N GLU A 219 21.98 -2.52 -8.29
CA GLU A 219 23.36 -2.93 -8.53
C GLU A 219 23.63 -3.08 -10.04
N GLN A 220 24.65 -2.40 -10.53
CA GLN A 220 25.11 -2.51 -11.92
C GLN A 220 26.58 -2.78 -12.02
N SER A 221 26.95 -3.64 -12.98
CA SER A 221 28.33 -3.87 -13.36
C SER A 221 28.83 -2.70 -14.22
N SER A 222 29.95 -2.13 -13.83
CA SER A 222 30.64 -1.04 -14.50
C SER A 222 32.15 -1.25 -14.43
N ALA A 223 32.93 -0.25 -14.80
CA ALA A 223 34.38 -0.28 -14.63
C ALA A 223 34.89 1.12 -14.29
N TYR A 224 35.91 1.18 -13.44
CA TYR A 224 36.72 2.36 -13.28
C TYR A 224 37.72 2.50 -14.43
N HIS A 225 37.79 3.70 -14.99
CA HIS A 225 38.77 4.14 -15.97
C HIS A 225 39.67 5.14 -15.29
N GLN A 226 40.95 4.90 -15.31
CA GLN A 226 41.99 5.81 -14.76
C GLN A 226 42.44 6.80 -15.83
N LEU A 227 42.12 8.07 -15.60
CA LEU A 227 42.42 9.16 -16.55
C LEU A 227 43.56 10.02 -16.04
N LYS A 228 44.43 10.49 -16.95
CA LYS A 228 45.50 11.43 -16.66
C LYS A 228 45.03 12.86 -16.89
N PHE A 229 44.91 13.62 -15.83
CA PHE A 229 44.79 15.07 -15.90
C PHE A 229 46.17 15.70 -15.74
N HIS A 230 46.41 16.84 -16.38
CA HIS A 230 47.69 17.51 -16.36
C HIS A 230 47.63 18.74 -15.46
N SER A 231 48.53 18.86 -14.48
CA SER A 231 48.57 20.06 -13.64
C SER A 231 48.98 21.28 -14.48
N SER A 232 48.26 22.39 -14.28
CA SER A 232 48.63 23.67 -14.90
C SER A 232 49.86 24.33 -14.24
N SER A 233 50.37 23.82 -13.11
CA SER A 233 51.43 24.40 -12.27
C SER A 233 52.63 23.48 -12.00
N ASP A 234 53.07 22.70 -12.98
CA ASP A 234 54.24 21.79 -12.93
C ASP A 234 54.20 20.67 -11.83
N HIS A 235 53.01 20.32 -11.30
CA HIS A 235 52.86 19.22 -10.36
C HIS A 235 52.74 17.84 -11.02
N GLY A 236 52.92 17.77 -12.35
CA GLY A 236 52.87 16.52 -13.11
C GLY A 236 51.47 16.03 -13.45
N GLU A 237 51.33 14.72 -13.58
CA GLU A 237 50.07 14.05 -13.91
C GLU A 237 49.23 13.84 -12.64
N ILE A 238 47.90 14.09 -12.72
CA ILE A 238 46.90 13.80 -11.67
C ILE A 238 46.05 12.68 -12.18
N ILE A 239 46.09 11.53 -11.48
CA ILE A 239 45.32 10.35 -11.87
C ILE A 239 43.98 10.33 -11.14
N ILE A 240 42.89 10.24 -11.91
CA ILE A 240 41.53 10.09 -11.36
C ILE A 240 40.90 8.80 -11.81
N ASP A 241 40.07 8.21 -10.95
CA ASP A 241 39.18 7.10 -11.30
C ASP A 241 37.77 7.62 -11.64
N THR A 242 37.23 7.22 -12.78
CA THR A 242 35.84 7.52 -13.14
C THR A 242 35.14 6.30 -13.72
N THR A 243 33.84 6.15 -13.39
CA THR A 243 32.97 5.20 -14.04
C THR A 243 32.27 5.79 -15.27
N ARG A 244 32.38 7.11 -15.48
CA ARG A 244 31.70 7.87 -16.54
C ARG A 244 32.66 8.71 -17.38
N PRO A 245 33.60 8.10 -18.10
CA PRO A 245 34.58 8.84 -18.93
C PRO A 245 33.90 9.65 -20.04
N GLU A 246 32.70 9.28 -20.49
CA GLU A 246 31.88 10.01 -21.46
C GLU A 246 31.48 11.41 -21.02
N LEU A 247 31.55 11.70 -19.73
CA LEU A 247 31.25 13.02 -19.17
C LEU A 247 32.48 13.94 -19.08
N LEU A 248 33.64 13.48 -19.50
CA LEU A 248 34.87 14.29 -19.47
C LEU A 248 34.75 15.70 -20.11
N PRO A 249 34.02 15.88 -21.25
CA PRO A 249 33.75 17.22 -21.80
C PRO A 249 32.87 18.11 -20.89
N ALA A 250 32.15 17.54 -19.93
CA ALA A 250 31.35 18.27 -18.94
C ALA A 250 32.13 18.57 -17.65
N CYS A 251 33.39 18.20 -17.53
CA CYS A 251 34.18 18.41 -16.32
C CYS A 251 34.38 19.92 -16.04
N VAL A 252 34.00 20.33 -14.80
CA VAL A 252 34.08 21.75 -14.36
C VAL A 252 35.02 21.97 -13.19
N ALA A 253 35.37 20.90 -12.44
CA ALA A 253 36.36 20.94 -11.35
C ALA A 253 36.90 19.55 -11.06
N LEU A 254 38.02 19.48 -10.34
CA LEU A 254 38.43 18.32 -9.58
C LEU A 254 38.17 18.61 -8.10
N VAL A 255 37.71 17.61 -7.34
CA VAL A 255 37.41 17.77 -5.92
C VAL A 255 38.06 16.66 -5.11
N THR A 256 38.73 17.03 -4.01
CA THR A 256 39.34 16.11 -3.04
C THR A 256 38.97 16.53 -1.61
N HIS A 257 39.18 15.62 -0.65
CA HIS A 257 38.97 15.96 0.75
C HIS A 257 40.03 16.98 1.22
N PRO A 258 39.67 18.04 1.98
CA PRO A 258 40.62 19.07 2.40
C PRO A 258 41.80 18.52 3.24
N ASP A 259 41.54 17.46 3.99
CA ASP A 259 42.49 16.80 4.87
C ASP A 259 43.24 15.63 4.20
N ASP A 260 43.09 15.40 2.90
CA ASP A 260 43.83 14.36 2.18
C ASP A 260 45.24 14.85 1.84
N ASP A 261 46.22 14.43 2.65
CA ASP A 261 47.63 14.80 2.50
C ASP A 261 48.19 14.56 1.09
N ARG A 262 47.61 13.63 0.33
CA ARG A 262 48.06 13.32 -1.03
C ARG A 262 47.81 14.46 -2.00
N TYR A 263 46.78 15.28 -1.79
CA TYR A 263 46.30 16.30 -2.70
C TYR A 263 46.25 17.72 -2.11
N GLN A 264 46.55 17.91 -0.82
CA GLN A 264 46.57 19.24 -0.21
C GLN A 264 47.39 20.26 -0.97
N HIS A 265 48.53 19.84 -1.53
CA HIS A 265 49.45 20.72 -2.30
C HIS A 265 48.83 21.15 -3.65
N LEU A 266 47.78 20.52 -4.12
CA LEU A 266 47.06 20.84 -5.35
C LEU A 266 45.87 21.79 -5.12
N LEU A 267 45.37 21.93 -3.89
CA LEU A 267 44.20 22.77 -3.59
C LEU A 267 44.45 24.23 -3.99
N GLY A 268 43.48 24.80 -4.71
CA GLY A 268 43.57 26.17 -5.24
C GLY A 268 44.41 26.31 -6.52
N THR A 269 44.93 25.19 -7.05
CA THR A 269 45.55 25.15 -8.39
C THR A 269 44.54 24.69 -9.45
N ALA A 270 44.99 24.49 -10.69
CA ALA A 270 44.15 24.01 -11.78
C ALA A 270 44.75 22.80 -12.47
N ALA A 271 43.87 22.00 -13.09
CA ALA A 271 44.21 20.86 -13.94
C ALA A 271 43.62 21.03 -15.34
N ILE A 272 44.30 20.44 -16.32
CA ILE A 272 43.87 20.41 -17.73
C ILE A 272 43.24 19.06 -18.01
N THR A 273 42.02 19.04 -18.54
CA THR A 273 41.34 17.80 -18.92
C THR A 273 42.01 17.13 -20.10
N PRO A 274 42.21 15.79 -20.07
CA PRO A 274 42.78 15.06 -21.23
C PRO A 274 41.85 15.20 -22.45
N ILE A 275 42.43 15.09 -23.64
CA ILE A 275 41.74 15.22 -24.95
C ILE A 275 41.17 16.62 -25.22
N PHE A 276 40.33 17.13 -24.28
CA PHE A 276 39.54 18.39 -24.48
C PHE A 276 40.34 19.65 -24.15
N GLY A 277 41.41 19.54 -23.34
CA GLY A 277 42.32 20.66 -23.05
C GLY A 277 41.67 21.79 -22.24
N VAL A 278 40.62 21.50 -21.46
CA VAL A 278 39.88 22.48 -20.65
C VAL A 278 40.56 22.60 -19.28
N GLU A 279 40.91 23.83 -18.90
CA GLU A 279 41.43 24.13 -17.56
C GLU A 279 40.29 24.17 -16.52
N VAL A 280 40.44 23.40 -15.41
CA VAL A 280 39.44 23.28 -14.33
C VAL A 280 40.11 23.43 -12.96
N PRO A 281 39.50 24.09 -11.97
CA PRO A 281 40.07 24.28 -10.64
C PRO A 281 40.10 22.95 -9.86
N ILE A 282 41.06 22.86 -8.91
CA ILE A 282 41.17 21.79 -7.91
C ILE A 282 40.71 22.34 -6.57
N LEU A 283 39.56 21.82 -6.06
CA LEU A 283 38.88 22.35 -4.90
C LEU A 283 38.79 21.30 -3.77
N GLY A 284 38.68 21.77 -2.53
CA GLY A 284 38.45 20.92 -1.37
C GLY A 284 36.97 20.85 -1.00
N HIS A 285 36.46 19.66 -0.64
CA HIS A 285 35.13 19.49 -0.10
C HIS A 285 35.01 18.26 0.83
N GLU A 286 34.35 18.40 1.98
CA GLU A 286 34.24 17.36 3.01
C GLU A 286 33.53 16.08 2.53
N LEU A 287 32.64 16.16 1.52
CA LEU A 287 31.96 15.01 0.94
C LEU A 287 32.85 14.20 -0.04
N ALA A 288 34.08 14.65 -0.33
CA ALA A 288 35.00 13.85 -1.11
C ALA A 288 35.58 12.73 -0.22
N ASP A 289 35.38 11.49 -0.66
CA ASP A 289 35.82 10.32 0.09
C ASP A 289 37.26 9.92 -0.30
N PRO A 290 38.25 10.06 0.60
CA PRO A 290 39.66 9.71 0.31
C PRO A 290 39.87 8.23 -0.03
N GLU A 291 38.96 7.35 0.42
CA GLU A 291 39.04 5.90 0.18
C GLU A 291 38.37 5.48 -1.15
N LYS A 292 37.64 6.37 -1.81
CA LYS A 292 36.92 6.06 -3.05
C LYS A 292 37.79 6.37 -4.28
N GLY A 293 38.06 5.35 -5.07
CA GLY A 293 38.90 5.48 -6.28
C GLY A 293 40.31 5.95 -5.94
N THR A 294 40.71 7.06 -6.52
CA THR A 294 42.01 7.71 -6.21
C THR A 294 41.93 8.73 -5.08
N GLY A 295 40.74 9.03 -4.53
CA GLY A 295 40.52 10.05 -3.51
C GLY A 295 40.34 11.46 -4.08
N ILE A 296 40.51 11.63 -5.38
CA ILE A 296 40.23 12.87 -6.12
C ILE A 296 39.28 12.54 -7.26
N ALA A 297 38.19 13.30 -7.38
CA ALA A 297 37.10 13.05 -8.32
C ALA A 297 36.94 14.20 -9.33
N MET A 298 36.61 13.89 -10.58
CA MET A 298 36.13 14.91 -11.51
C MET A 298 34.66 15.22 -11.25
N VAL A 299 34.34 16.51 -11.17
CA VAL A 299 32.96 17.01 -11.11
C VAL A 299 32.49 17.32 -12.51
N CYS A 300 31.49 16.56 -12.96
CA CYS A 300 30.87 16.77 -14.26
C CYS A 300 29.45 17.30 -14.03
N THR A 301 29.00 18.26 -14.81
CA THR A 301 27.66 18.78 -14.66
C THR A 301 26.68 18.11 -15.65
N PHE A 302 26.01 16.96 -15.29
CA PHE A 302 26.00 16.35 -13.95
C PHE A 302 26.19 14.85 -14.09
N GLY A 303 27.12 14.27 -13.32
CA GLY A 303 27.41 12.83 -13.35
C GLY A 303 26.53 12.03 -12.39
N ASP A 304 26.39 12.52 -11.17
CA ASP A 304 25.54 11.94 -10.12
C ASP A 304 25.00 13.03 -9.18
N THR A 305 24.28 12.63 -8.13
CA THR A 305 23.70 13.55 -7.14
C THR A 305 24.77 14.26 -6.28
N THR A 306 25.93 13.68 -6.11
CA THR A 306 27.05 14.31 -5.39
C THR A 306 27.61 15.47 -6.22
N ASP A 307 27.74 15.29 -7.54
CA ASP A 307 28.14 16.36 -8.47
C ASP A 307 27.20 17.57 -8.38
N VAL A 308 25.88 17.34 -8.21
CA VAL A 308 24.89 18.42 -8.04
C VAL A 308 25.11 19.17 -6.72
N THR A 309 25.49 18.45 -5.64
CA THR A 309 25.81 19.08 -4.35
C THR A 309 27.07 19.93 -4.48
N TRP A 310 28.14 19.40 -5.02
CA TRP A 310 29.39 20.12 -5.23
C TRP A 310 29.20 21.31 -6.16
N TRP A 311 28.45 21.14 -7.27
CA TRP A 311 28.14 22.25 -8.17
C TRP A 311 27.48 23.42 -7.43
N ARG A 312 26.50 23.15 -6.57
CA ARG A 312 25.77 24.17 -5.82
C ARG A 312 26.64 24.83 -4.73
N GLU A 313 27.33 24.01 -3.91
CA GLU A 313 28.06 24.51 -2.74
C GLU A 313 29.39 25.20 -3.12
N LEU A 314 29.99 24.79 -4.23
CA LEU A 314 31.20 25.39 -4.76
C LEU A 314 30.94 26.42 -5.88
N GLU A 315 29.68 26.75 -6.15
CA GLU A 315 29.23 27.73 -7.16
C GLU A 315 29.87 27.48 -8.56
N LEU A 316 29.90 26.21 -9.00
CA LEU A 316 30.54 25.80 -10.24
C LEU A 316 29.68 26.17 -11.47
N PRO A 317 30.31 26.39 -12.66
CA PRO A 317 29.54 26.64 -13.87
C PRO A 317 28.75 25.40 -14.33
N VAL A 318 27.66 25.60 -15.09
CA VAL A 318 26.94 24.52 -15.76
C VAL A 318 27.55 24.22 -17.13
N ARG A 319 27.89 22.98 -17.39
CA ARG A 319 28.40 22.47 -18.68
C ARG A 319 27.70 21.17 -19.03
N ALA A 320 26.42 21.25 -19.35
CA ALA A 320 25.61 20.07 -19.67
C ALA A 320 25.95 19.53 -21.07
N VAL A 321 26.22 18.23 -21.18
CA VAL A 321 26.53 17.54 -22.44
C VAL A 321 25.54 16.44 -22.78
N ILE A 322 24.53 16.19 -21.93
CA ILE A 322 23.48 15.18 -22.16
C ILE A 322 22.17 15.91 -22.43
N ASP A 323 21.50 15.56 -23.53
CA ASP A 323 20.18 16.03 -23.86
C ASP A 323 19.06 15.19 -23.19
N ARG A 324 17.81 15.65 -23.31
CA ARG A 324 16.63 14.95 -22.75
C ARG A 324 16.34 13.58 -23.40
N SER A 325 17.01 13.23 -24.49
CA SER A 325 16.92 11.90 -25.12
C SER A 325 18.03 10.94 -24.67
N GLY A 326 18.89 11.36 -23.75
CA GLY A 326 20.03 10.60 -23.26
C GLY A 326 21.16 10.46 -24.29
N ARG A 327 21.34 11.50 -25.10
CA ARG A 327 22.41 11.58 -26.09
C ARG A 327 23.35 12.73 -25.79
N ILE A 328 24.57 12.63 -26.26
CA ILE A 328 25.50 13.77 -26.25
C ILE A 328 24.92 14.87 -27.15
N VAL A 329 24.90 16.10 -26.67
CA VAL A 329 24.45 17.28 -27.43
C VAL A 329 25.21 17.45 -28.72
N ALA A 330 24.63 18.14 -29.70
CA ALA A 330 25.22 18.32 -31.01
C ALA A 330 26.42 19.31 -30.99
N ASP A 331 26.28 20.37 -30.19
CA ASP A 331 27.28 21.45 -30.12
C ASP A 331 28.23 21.25 -28.96
N ALA A 332 29.52 21.47 -29.21
CA ALA A 332 30.54 21.34 -28.17
C ALA A 332 30.40 22.47 -27.14
N PRO A 333 30.64 22.17 -25.84
CA PRO A 333 30.72 23.23 -24.83
C PRO A 333 31.71 24.35 -25.22
N GLU A 334 31.33 25.60 -24.96
CA GLU A 334 32.16 26.78 -25.29
C GLU A 334 33.55 26.72 -24.66
N ALA A 335 33.74 26.05 -23.58
CA ALA A 335 35.04 25.86 -22.91
C ALA A 335 36.02 25.00 -23.71
N ILE A 336 35.54 24.24 -24.68
CA ILE A 336 36.39 23.40 -25.56
C ILE A 336 36.79 24.25 -26.74
N THR A 337 38.00 24.82 -26.69
CA THR A 337 38.51 25.74 -27.71
C THR A 337 39.59 25.14 -28.59
N SER A 338 40.21 24.03 -28.15
CA SER A 338 41.28 23.35 -28.92
C SER A 338 40.67 22.63 -30.13
N GLN A 339 41.36 22.64 -31.25
CA GLN A 339 40.95 21.94 -32.47
C GLN A 339 40.81 20.43 -32.23
N THR A 340 41.75 19.82 -31.52
CA THR A 340 41.73 18.40 -31.14
C THR A 340 40.52 18.08 -30.28
N GLY A 341 40.21 18.94 -29.30
CA GLY A 341 39.04 18.77 -28.44
C GLY A 341 37.72 18.86 -29.18
N LEU A 342 37.61 19.82 -30.14
CA LEU A 342 36.39 19.93 -30.97
C LEU A 342 36.21 18.72 -31.91
N GLU A 343 37.31 18.23 -32.52
CA GLU A 343 37.26 17.02 -33.33
C GLU A 343 36.86 15.78 -32.53
N ALA A 344 37.41 15.62 -31.32
CA ALA A 344 37.05 14.55 -30.40
C ALA A 344 35.58 14.62 -29.98
N PHE A 345 35.06 15.84 -29.66
CA PHE A 345 33.68 16.02 -29.31
C PHE A 345 32.74 15.70 -30.49
N ALA A 346 33.08 16.07 -31.68
CA ALA A 346 32.30 15.77 -32.89
C ALA A 346 32.12 14.26 -33.12
N LEU A 347 33.12 13.44 -32.71
CA LEU A 347 32.97 11.98 -32.75
C LEU A 347 31.99 11.42 -31.74
N MET A 348 31.70 12.15 -30.66
CA MET A 348 30.75 11.76 -29.61
C MET A 348 29.34 12.33 -29.84
N ALA A 349 29.25 13.51 -30.49
CA ALA A 349 27.98 14.25 -30.67
C ALA A 349 26.88 13.40 -31.27
N GLY A 350 25.64 13.53 -30.70
CA GLY A 350 24.47 12.78 -31.10
C GLY A 350 24.45 11.27 -30.74
N LYS A 351 25.58 10.73 -30.22
CA LYS A 351 25.64 9.32 -29.77
C LYS A 351 24.93 9.12 -28.43
N THR A 352 24.39 7.91 -28.22
CA THR A 352 23.92 7.51 -26.88
C THR A 352 25.08 7.47 -25.89
N ILE A 353 24.82 7.66 -24.60
CA ILE A 353 25.82 7.58 -23.52
C ILE A 353 26.68 6.32 -23.65
N PHE A 354 26.06 5.15 -23.89
CA PHE A 354 26.79 3.90 -24.06
C PHE A 354 27.78 3.93 -25.26
N SER A 355 27.36 4.50 -26.39
CA SER A 355 28.18 4.58 -27.58
C SER A 355 29.29 5.65 -27.42
N ALA A 356 28.94 6.78 -26.77
CA ALA A 356 29.90 7.84 -26.47
C ALA A 356 30.98 7.37 -25.49
N LYS A 357 30.62 6.56 -24.49
CA LYS A 357 31.58 5.94 -23.56
C LYS A 357 32.60 5.08 -24.27
N LYS A 358 32.20 4.27 -25.25
CA LYS A 358 33.11 3.46 -26.04
C LYS A 358 34.07 4.32 -26.87
N GLU A 359 33.54 5.39 -27.46
CA GLU A 359 34.33 6.32 -28.29
C GLU A 359 35.39 7.04 -27.48
N ILE A 360 35.02 7.64 -26.35
CA ILE A 360 35.94 8.39 -25.53
C ILE A 360 37.04 7.48 -24.92
N VAL A 361 36.70 6.24 -24.53
CA VAL A 361 37.67 5.27 -24.02
C VAL A 361 38.72 4.96 -25.11
N GLN A 362 38.28 4.80 -26.36
CA GLN A 362 39.21 4.59 -27.47
C GLN A 362 40.10 5.80 -27.70
N LEU A 363 39.54 7.01 -27.71
CA LEU A 363 40.32 8.25 -27.88
C LEU A 363 41.35 8.45 -26.77
N LEU A 364 41.00 8.13 -25.51
CA LEU A 364 41.88 8.21 -24.36
C LEU A 364 43.01 7.18 -24.43
N GLN A 365 42.74 5.97 -24.95
CA GLN A 365 43.77 4.95 -25.18
C GLN A 365 44.73 5.35 -26.31
N ASP A 366 44.23 5.82 -27.43
CA ASP A 366 45.00 6.25 -28.60
C ASP A 366 45.87 7.46 -28.28
N ALA A 367 45.44 8.33 -27.35
CA ALA A 367 46.21 9.48 -26.87
C ALA A 367 47.17 9.16 -25.71
N GLU A 368 47.19 7.91 -25.22
CA GLU A 368 47.98 7.49 -24.02
C GLU A 368 47.54 8.24 -22.73
N GLU A 369 46.32 8.78 -22.67
CA GLU A 369 45.75 9.52 -21.55
C GLU A 369 44.98 8.63 -20.57
N MET A 370 45.01 7.32 -20.76
CA MET A 370 44.40 6.32 -19.86
C MET A 370 45.52 5.44 -19.26
N VAL A 371 45.40 5.17 -17.93
CA VAL A 371 46.35 4.32 -17.21
C VAL A 371 45.81 2.89 -17.09
N GLY A 372 46.46 1.94 -17.73
CA GLY A 372 46.12 0.53 -17.64
C GLY A 372 44.77 0.18 -18.25
N GLU A 373 44.25 -1.00 -17.89
CA GLU A 373 42.93 -1.50 -18.36
C GLU A 373 41.82 -1.10 -17.39
N PRO A 374 40.59 -0.92 -17.88
CA PRO A 374 39.45 -0.64 -17.03
C PRO A 374 39.22 -1.71 -15.94
N ARG A 375 39.09 -1.30 -14.67
CA ARG A 375 38.93 -2.18 -13.52
C ARG A 375 37.42 -2.45 -13.24
N PRO A 376 36.95 -3.70 -13.34
CA PRO A 376 35.53 -4.01 -13.10
C PRO A 376 35.10 -3.65 -11.67
N ILE A 377 33.87 -3.10 -11.55
CA ILE A 377 33.23 -2.81 -10.28
C ILE A 377 31.71 -3.07 -10.38
N ASN A 378 31.10 -3.37 -9.24
CA ASN A 378 29.65 -3.31 -9.08
C ASN A 378 29.32 -2.16 -8.14
N HIS A 379 28.37 -1.33 -8.49
CA HIS A 379 27.93 -0.22 -7.67
C HIS A 379 26.44 0.05 -7.86
N ALA A 380 25.82 0.65 -6.85
CA ALA A 380 24.43 1.06 -6.92
C ALA A 380 24.28 2.26 -7.86
N VAL A 381 23.29 2.20 -8.73
CA VAL A 381 22.93 3.24 -9.70
C VAL A 381 21.45 3.58 -9.52
N LYS A 382 21.12 4.87 -9.64
CA LYS A 382 19.75 5.36 -9.52
C LYS A 382 18.93 5.02 -10.76
N PHE A 383 17.76 4.43 -10.53
CA PHE A 383 16.74 4.13 -11.53
C PHE A 383 15.43 4.80 -11.14
N PHE A 384 14.61 5.08 -12.11
CA PHE A 384 13.19 5.26 -11.87
C PHE A 384 12.58 3.89 -11.53
N GLU A 385 11.75 3.79 -10.50
CA GLU A 385 11.16 2.51 -10.06
C GLU A 385 10.40 1.77 -11.18
N LYS A 386 9.85 2.51 -12.15
CA LYS A 386 9.14 1.99 -13.34
C LYS A 386 10.01 1.91 -14.59
N GLY A 387 11.27 2.36 -14.53
CA GLY A 387 12.21 2.43 -15.65
C GLY A 387 13.18 1.26 -15.69
N ASP A 388 13.71 0.96 -16.89
CA ASP A 388 14.66 -0.12 -17.13
C ASP A 388 16.08 0.39 -17.44
N ARG A 389 16.27 1.70 -17.42
CA ARG A 389 17.56 2.35 -17.67
C ARG A 389 18.00 3.21 -16.49
N PRO A 390 19.31 3.37 -16.28
CA PRO A 390 19.81 4.35 -15.33
C PRO A 390 19.29 5.74 -15.64
N LEU A 391 19.02 6.51 -14.60
CA LEU A 391 18.65 7.92 -14.72
C LEU A 391 19.87 8.74 -15.13
N GLU A 392 19.63 9.76 -15.95
CA GLU A 392 20.56 10.82 -16.23
C GLU A 392 20.18 12.09 -15.46
N ILE A 393 21.07 13.05 -15.35
CA ILE A 393 20.76 14.35 -14.80
C ILE A 393 20.82 15.36 -15.94
N VAL A 394 19.69 16.04 -16.17
CA VAL A 394 19.56 17.09 -17.19
C VAL A 394 19.13 18.40 -16.57
N THR A 395 19.59 19.51 -17.12
CA THR A 395 19.08 20.82 -16.74
C THR A 395 17.71 21.02 -17.37
N SER A 396 16.69 21.22 -16.54
CA SER A 396 15.32 21.46 -16.99
C SER A 396 14.55 22.35 -16.03
N ARG A 397 13.60 23.10 -16.57
CA ARG A 397 12.69 23.90 -15.77
C ARG A 397 11.61 23.03 -15.23
N GLN A 398 11.46 23.00 -13.88
CA GLN A 398 10.53 22.11 -13.18
C GLN A 398 9.78 22.85 -12.08
N TRP A 399 8.60 22.35 -11.73
CA TRP A 399 7.80 22.80 -10.61
C TRP A 399 8.09 21.97 -9.36
N TYR A 400 8.17 22.67 -8.24
CA TYR A 400 8.44 22.08 -6.92
C TYR A 400 7.41 22.55 -5.90
N ILE A 401 7.12 21.70 -4.90
CA ILE A 401 6.44 22.06 -3.66
C ILE A 401 7.42 21.88 -2.49
N LYS A 402 7.48 22.85 -1.57
CA LYS A 402 8.26 22.75 -0.35
C LYS A 402 7.79 21.57 0.50
N ASN A 403 8.71 20.73 0.93
CA ASN A 403 8.45 19.53 1.70
C ASN A 403 9.40 19.31 2.87
N GLY A 404 10.16 20.35 3.24
CA GLY A 404 11.18 20.27 4.30
C GLY A 404 12.57 19.81 3.82
N GLY A 405 12.76 19.49 2.53
CA GLY A 405 14.06 19.07 2.03
C GLY A 405 15.11 20.20 1.96
N ARG A 406 14.65 21.46 2.00
CA ARG A 406 15.50 22.67 2.02
C ARG A 406 15.15 23.62 3.16
N ASP A 407 14.14 23.31 3.94
CA ASP A 407 13.60 24.14 5.00
C ASP A 407 13.59 23.32 6.31
N ALA A 408 14.53 23.62 7.20
CA ALA A 408 14.70 22.88 8.45
C ALA A 408 13.52 23.07 9.44
N GLU A 409 12.84 24.22 9.40
CA GLU A 409 11.67 24.44 10.24
C GLU A 409 10.49 23.60 9.76
N LEU A 410 10.24 23.59 8.46
CA LEU A 410 9.21 22.73 7.85
C LEU A 410 9.54 21.25 8.04
N ASN A 411 10.81 20.86 7.93
CA ASN A 411 11.26 19.48 8.18
C ASN A 411 10.89 19.02 9.59
N GLN A 412 11.22 19.81 10.62
CA GLN A 412 10.88 19.51 12.01
C GLN A 412 9.37 19.52 12.25
N ALA A 413 8.64 20.44 11.64
CA ALA A 413 7.18 20.51 11.74
C ALA A 413 6.51 19.25 11.14
N LEU A 414 7.02 18.73 10.01
CA LEU A 414 6.50 17.50 9.41
C LEU A 414 6.82 16.25 10.25
N ILE A 415 8.00 16.18 10.88
CA ILE A 415 8.31 15.12 11.86
C ILE A 415 7.32 15.18 13.03
N ALA A 416 7.05 16.38 13.56
CA ALA A 416 6.08 16.58 14.66
C ALA A 416 4.65 16.17 14.26
N ARG A 417 4.23 16.34 12.99
CA ARG A 417 2.96 15.77 12.50
C ARG A 417 2.92 14.25 12.60
N GLY A 418 4.06 13.57 12.41
CA GLY A 418 4.18 12.14 12.63
C GLY A 418 3.93 11.72 14.08
N ASP A 419 4.31 12.57 15.06
CA ASP A 419 4.09 12.33 16.48
C ASP A 419 2.62 12.51 16.90
N GLU A 420 1.82 13.28 16.15
CA GLU A 420 0.39 13.47 16.39
C GLU A 420 -0.45 12.25 15.96
N MET A 421 0.09 11.41 15.09
CA MET A 421 -0.57 10.21 14.56
C MET A 421 -0.23 8.97 15.38
N ARG A 422 -1.22 8.09 15.57
CA ARG A 422 -0.98 6.75 16.15
C ARG A 422 -0.60 5.78 15.04
N TRP A 423 0.53 5.10 15.19
CA TRP A 423 1.07 4.17 14.19
C TRP A 423 0.80 2.72 14.58
N HIS A 424 0.24 1.95 13.64
CA HIS A 424 -0.07 0.55 13.79
C HIS A 424 0.66 -0.27 12.72
N PRO A 425 1.81 -0.93 13.05
CA PRO A 425 2.46 -0.97 14.36
C PRO A 425 3.34 0.27 14.65
N PRO A 426 3.62 0.57 15.93
CA PRO A 426 4.32 1.82 16.33
C PRO A 426 5.69 2.03 15.68
N TYR A 427 6.46 0.97 15.42
CA TYR A 427 7.81 1.09 14.85
C TYR A 427 7.84 1.65 13.41
N MET A 428 6.70 1.68 12.72
CA MET A 428 6.60 2.22 11.35
C MET A 428 6.75 3.75 11.30
N GLN A 429 6.53 4.44 12.41
CA GLN A 429 6.82 5.88 12.53
C GLN A 429 8.28 6.19 12.20
N GLY A 430 9.23 5.32 12.60
CA GLY A 430 10.64 5.49 12.27
C GLY A 430 10.94 5.53 10.77
N ARG A 431 10.14 4.83 9.94
CA ARG A 431 10.29 4.92 8.47
C ARG A 431 9.88 6.28 7.93
N TYR A 432 8.85 6.88 8.52
CA TYR A 432 8.38 8.23 8.15
C TYR A 432 9.43 9.28 8.56
N SER A 433 9.89 9.25 9.79
CA SER A 433 10.89 10.22 10.30
C SER A 433 12.22 10.12 9.54
N ASN A 434 12.75 8.90 9.34
CA ASN A 434 13.99 8.68 8.57
C ASN A 434 13.88 9.15 7.11
N TRP A 435 12.69 9.03 6.51
CA TRP A 435 12.46 9.56 5.18
C TRP A 435 12.59 11.08 5.13
N ILE A 436 11.99 11.79 6.10
CA ILE A 436 12.03 13.27 6.18
C ILE A 436 13.46 13.75 6.45
N GLU A 437 14.16 13.10 7.38
CA GLU A 437 15.57 13.41 7.68
C GLU A 437 16.49 13.17 6.47
N GLY A 438 16.16 12.21 5.62
CA GLY A 438 16.91 11.87 4.39
C GLY A 438 16.54 12.69 3.17
N LEU A 439 15.65 13.70 3.27
CA LEU A 439 15.31 14.57 2.15
C LEU A 439 16.50 15.45 1.77
N ASN A 440 16.78 15.55 0.46
CA ASN A 440 17.88 16.35 -0.08
C ASN A 440 17.42 17.51 -0.99
N GLY A 441 16.10 17.68 -1.15
CA GLY A 441 15.49 18.70 -1.99
C GLY A 441 13.99 18.76 -1.85
N ASP A 442 13.37 19.79 -2.41
CA ASP A 442 11.93 19.93 -2.42
C ASP A 442 11.26 18.96 -3.40
N TRP A 443 9.99 18.74 -3.22
CA TRP A 443 9.21 17.77 -4.00
C TRP A 443 9.00 18.25 -5.43
N LEU A 444 9.63 17.59 -6.40
CA LEU A 444 9.46 17.82 -7.83
C LEU A 444 8.11 17.26 -8.27
N ILE A 445 7.18 18.12 -8.67
CA ILE A 445 5.79 17.76 -9.00
C ILE A 445 5.46 17.77 -10.50
N SER A 446 6.26 18.38 -11.36
CA SER A 446 5.99 18.43 -12.80
C SER A 446 6.44 17.17 -13.52
N ARG A 447 5.61 16.72 -14.47
CA ARG A 447 5.89 15.56 -15.34
C ARG A 447 5.64 15.93 -16.79
N GLN A 448 6.56 15.57 -17.66
CA GLN A 448 6.46 15.75 -19.11
C GLN A 448 5.67 14.57 -19.71
N ARG A 449 4.41 14.51 -19.35
CA ARG A 449 3.46 13.47 -19.73
C ARG A 449 2.18 14.08 -20.30
N PHE A 450 1.28 13.23 -20.80
CA PHE A 450 0.10 13.70 -21.55
C PHE A 450 -1.20 13.53 -20.76
N PHE A 451 -1.32 12.47 -19.95
CA PHE A 451 -2.51 12.15 -19.18
C PHE A 451 -2.27 12.30 -17.68
N GLY A 452 -2.93 13.28 -17.09
CA GLY A 452 -2.84 13.65 -15.69
C GLY A 452 -3.43 15.02 -15.44
N VAL A 453 -3.38 15.52 -14.22
CA VAL A 453 -3.90 16.85 -13.87
C VAL A 453 -2.96 17.93 -14.39
N PRO A 454 -3.40 18.80 -15.31
CA PRO A 454 -2.56 19.86 -15.84
C PRO A 454 -2.20 20.90 -14.77
N ILE A 455 -1.01 21.48 -14.89
CA ILE A 455 -0.63 22.68 -14.10
C ILE A 455 -1.34 23.89 -14.72
N PRO A 456 -2.26 24.57 -14.00
CA PRO A 456 -3.23 25.50 -14.59
C PRO A 456 -2.67 26.90 -14.83
N LEU A 457 -1.61 27.02 -15.62
CA LEU A 457 -0.89 28.28 -15.84
C LEU A 457 -0.60 28.51 -17.31
N TRP A 458 -0.48 29.80 -17.66
CA TRP A 458 0.08 30.24 -18.93
C TRP A 458 1.20 31.24 -18.67
N TYR A 459 2.01 31.48 -19.69
CA TYR A 459 3.10 32.48 -19.68
C TYR A 459 2.87 33.47 -20.82
N LYS A 460 3.25 34.71 -20.61
CA LYS A 460 3.26 35.69 -21.69
C LYS A 460 4.39 35.42 -22.67
N VAL A 461 4.16 35.75 -23.92
CA VAL A 461 5.17 35.72 -24.98
C VAL A 461 5.47 37.18 -25.36
N ASP A 462 6.74 37.57 -25.35
CA ASP A 462 7.14 38.92 -25.68
C ASP A 462 7.01 39.21 -27.19
N GLU A 463 7.29 40.47 -27.58
CA GLU A 463 7.23 40.89 -28.99
C GLU A 463 8.28 40.21 -29.89
N ARG A 464 9.27 39.51 -29.32
CA ARG A 464 10.27 38.74 -30.04
C ARG A 464 9.88 37.25 -30.19
N GLY A 465 8.81 36.85 -29.56
CA GLY A 465 8.36 35.47 -29.54
C GLY A 465 9.00 34.62 -28.43
N GLU A 466 9.67 35.24 -27.44
CA GLU A 466 10.29 34.56 -26.32
C GLU A 466 9.34 34.44 -25.14
N ILE A 467 9.37 33.29 -24.43
CA ILE A 467 8.54 33.07 -23.25
C ILE A 467 9.09 33.86 -22.07
N VAL A 468 8.24 34.70 -21.45
CA VAL A 468 8.58 35.43 -20.24
C VAL A 468 8.18 34.63 -19.02
N TRP A 469 9.06 33.79 -18.55
CA TRP A 469 8.81 32.78 -17.48
C TRP A 469 8.37 33.39 -16.15
N ASP A 470 8.72 34.66 -15.88
CA ASP A 470 8.35 35.35 -14.66
C ASP A 470 6.97 36.08 -14.78
N GLU A 471 6.40 36.17 -15.99
CA GLU A 471 5.09 36.78 -16.25
C GLU A 471 4.03 35.68 -16.46
N ARG A 472 3.61 35.08 -15.34
CA ARG A 472 2.59 34.03 -15.35
C ARG A 472 1.19 34.62 -15.41
N ILE A 473 0.32 33.96 -16.17
CA ILE A 473 -1.12 34.24 -16.19
C ILE A 473 -1.76 33.11 -15.36
N VAL A 474 -2.37 33.52 -14.24
CA VAL A 474 -2.97 32.63 -13.25
C VAL A 474 -4.49 32.72 -13.35
N PRO A 475 -5.24 31.61 -13.48
CA PRO A 475 -6.70 31.68 -13.50
C PRO A 475 -7.27 31.93 -12.09
N GLU A 476 -8.52 32.41 -12.04
CA GLU A 476 -9.28 32.46 -10.81
C GLU A 476 -9.72 31.06 -10.38
N GLU A 477 -9.87 30.78 -9.06
CA GLU A 477 -10.32 29.49 -8.56
C GLU A 477 -11.67 29.04 -9.14
N THR A 478 -12.52 29.97 -9.54
CA THR A 478 -13.84 29.72 -10.14
C THR A 478 -13.78 29.26 -11.60
N GLU A 479 -12.64 29.39 -12.27
CA GLU A 479 -12.44 28.96 -13.65
C GLU A 479 -11.97 27.50 -13.73
N LEU A 480 -11.54 26.92 -12.60
CA LEU A 480 -11.01 25.55 -12.53
C LEU A 480 -12.09 24.49 -12.81
N PRO A 481 -11.75 23.33 -13.42
CA PRO A 481 -10.40 22.93 -13.84
C PRO A 481 -9.98 23.51 -15.18
N ILE A 482 -8.66 23.74 -15.33
CA ILE A 482 -8.05 24.31 -16.53
C ILE A 482 -7.03 23.33 -17.15
N ASP A 483 -7.11 23.10 -18.46
CA ASP A 483 -6.00 22.56 -19.24
C ASP A 483 -5.43 23.67 -20.13
N PRO A 484 -4.24 24.24 -19.80
CA PRO A 484 -3.67 25.35 -20.56
C PRO A 484 -3.35 25.02 -22.02
N SER A 485 -3.24 23.73 -22.35
CA SER A 485 -3.01 23.29 -23.73
C SER A 485 -4.22 23.46 -24.63
N SER A 486 -5.43 23.55 -24.07
CA SER A 486 -6.70 23.67 -24.79
C SER A 486 -7.54 24.87 -24.38
N HIS A 487 -7.35 25.43 -23.18
CA HIS A 487 -8.06 26.60 -22.71
C HIS A 487 -7.26 27.89 -22.98
N VAL A 488 -7.98 29.00 -23.12
CA VAL A 488 -7.42 30.34 -23.37
C VAL A 488 -7.52 31.16 -22.10
N PRO A 489 -6.47 31.86 -21.67
CA PRO A 489 -6.54 32.70 -20.49
C PRO A 489 -7.45 33.93 -20.71
N SER A 490 -8.09 34.39 -19.64
CA SER A 490 -8.95 35.59 -19.70
C SER A 490 -8.20 36.78 -20.29
N GLY A 491 -8.84 37.47 -21.26
CA GLY A 491 -8.26 38.63 -21.96
C GLY A 491 -7.44 38.30 -23.22
N PHE A 492 -7.35 37.04 -23.61
CA PHE A 492 -6.72 36.58 -24.85
C PHE A 492 -7.71 35.82 -25.72
N ASP A 493 -7.34 35.56 -26.98
CA ASP A 493 -8.04 34.66 -27.88
C ASP A 493 -7.10 33.58 -28.46
N GLU A 494 -7.65 32.50 -29.02
CA GLU A 494 -6.88 31.34 -29.51
C GLU A 494 -5.87 31.72 -30.60
N THR A 495 -6.09 32.79 -31.37
CA THR A 495 -5.14 33.21 -32.41
C THR A 495 -3.85 33.78 -31.84
N GLN A 496 -3.84 34.13 -30.55
CA GLN A 496 -2.67 34.66 -29.84
C GLN A 496 -1.81 33.56 -29.21
N ARG A 497 -2.27 32.30 -29.23
CA ARG A 497 -1.53 31.16 -28.70
C ARG A 497 -0.21 30.99 -29.46
N ASN A 498 0.91 30.95 -28.76
CA ASN A 498 2.26 30.81 -29.29
C ASN A 498 2.67 31.92 -30.28
N GLN A 499 2.07 33.09 -30.17
CA GLN A 499 2.37 34.25 -31.03
C GLN A 499 3.10 35.33 -30.22
N PRO A 500 3.94 36.17 -30.89
CA PRO A 500 4.50 37.35 -30.25
C PRO A 500 3.41 38.26 -29.66
N GLY A 501 3.59 38.70 -28.42
CA GLY A 501 2.60 39.48 -27.68
C GLY A 501 1.39 38.68 -27.17
N GLY A 502 1.41 37.37 -27.32
CA GLY A 502 0.37 36.49 -26.89
C GLY A 502 0.73 35.68 -25.64
N PHE A 503 0.35 34.43 -25.64
CA PHE A 503 0.56 33.53 -24.51
C PHE A 503 0.98 32.10 -24.95
N VAL A 504 1.59 31.35 -24.02
CA VAL A 504 1.86 29.92 -24.14
C VAL A 504 1.33 29.19 -22.90
N GLY A 505 0.67 28.06 -23.07
CA GLY A 505 0.20 27.24 -21.96
C GLY A 505 1.34 26.41 -21.34
N GLU A 506 1.29 26.19 -20.02
CA GLU A 506 2.10 25.16 -19.38
C GLU A 506 1.74 23.80 -19.97
N VAL A 507 2.76 23.02 -20.33
CA VAL A 507 2.58 21.73 -21.01
C VAL A 507 2.72 20.54 -20.07
N ASP A 508 3.35 20.77 -18.91
CA ASP A 508 3.57 19.73 -17.92
C ASP A 508 2.29 19.45 -17.13
N ILE A 509 2.16 18.22 -16.71
CA ILE A 509 1.12 17.78 -15.78
C ILE A 509 1.70 17.60 -14.38
N MET A 510 0.84 17.54 -13.37
CA MET A 510 1.24 17.21 -12.02
C MET A 510 1.59 15.72 -11.90
N ASP A 511 2.55 15.41 -11.05
CA ASP A 511 2.83 14.07 -10.56
C ASP A 511 1.54 13.44 -10.00
N THR A 512 1.34 12.13 -10.21
CA THR A 512 0.19 11.41 -9.64
C THR A 512 0.10 11.59 -8.12
N TRP A 513 1.24 11.61 -7.43
CA TRP A 513 1.29 11.84 -5.98
C TRP A 513 0.85 13.25 -5.57
N ALA A 514 0.97 14.24 -6.45
CA ALA A 514 0.47 15.59 -6.18
C ALA A 514 -1.05 15.67 -6.12
N THR A 515 -1.75 14.79 -6.83
CA THR A 515 -3.21 14.64 -6.75
C THR A 515 -3.62 13.64 -5.66
N SER A 516 -3.01 12.46 -5.65
CA SER A 516 -3.32 11.41 -4.66
C SER A 516 -3.01 11.83 -3.21
N SER A 517 -2.09 12.80 -3.03
CA SER A 517 -1.81 13.39 -1.71
C SER A 517 -2.99 14.20 -1.14
N LEU A 518 -3.99 14.51 -1.94
CA LEU A 518 -5.18 15.27 -1.54
C LEU A 518 -6.41 14.36 -1.31
N THR A 519 -6.22 13.03 -1.24
CA THR A 519 -7.36 12.11 -1.05
C THR A 519 -8.21 12.43 0.18
N PRO A 520 -7.67 12.83 1.35
CA PRO A 520 -8.52 13.26 2.46
C PRO A 520 -9.37 14.48 2.11
N GLN A 521 -8.79 15.48 1.48
CA GLN A 521 -9.50 16.70 1.05
C GLN A 521 -10.55 16.38 -0.02
N ILE A 522 -10.19 15.54 -1.00
CA ILE A 522 -11.10 15.11 -2.07
C ILE A 522 -12.29 14.35 -1.49
N ALA A 523 -12.02 13.30 -0.71
CA ALA A 523 -13.08 12.45 -0.16
C ALA A 523 -14.00 13.23 0.79
N CYS A 524 -13.44 14.12 1.62
CA CYS A 524 -14.18 14.90 2.60
C CYS A 524 -14.83 16.17 2.01
N GLY A 525 -14.64 16.50 0.72
CA GLY A 525 -15.31 17.64 0.08
C GLY A 525 -14.69 19.01 0.36
N TRP A 526 -13.37 19.10 0.56
CA TRP A 526 -12.65 20.34 0.85
C TRP A 526 -12.94 21.46 -0.16
N GLY A 527 -13.40 22.60 0.36
CA GLY A 527 -13.71 23.78 -0.44
C GLY A 527 -14.92 23.65 -1.37
N GLU A 528 -15.69 22.57 -1.29
CA GLU A 528 -16.92 22.32 -2.04
C GLU A 528 -18.11 21.96 -1.13
N ASP A 529 -17.87 21.20 -0.06
CA ASP A 529 -18.89 20.72 0.89
C ASP A 529 -18.34 20.87 2.31
N GLU A 530 -18.46 22.09 2.86
CA GLU A 530 -17.93 22.44 4.18
C GLU A 530 -18.55 21.60 5.31
N ASP A 531 -19.81 21.18 5.19
CA ASP A 531 -20.50 20.34 6.18
C ASP A 531 -19.89 18.94 6.20
N LEU A 532 -19.69 18.31 5.04
CA LEU A 532 -19.02 17.00 4.95
C LEU A 532 -17.59 17.10 5.46
N PHE A 533 -16.85 18.13 5.06
CA PHE A 533 -15.47 18.33 5.49
C PHE A 533 -15.35 18.44 7.01
N ALA A 534 -16.19 19.28 7.64
CA ALA A 534 -16.19 19.44 9.10
C ALA A 534 -16.55 18.14 9.87
N ARG A 535 -17.36 17.27 9.25
CA ARG A 535 -17.77 15.98 9.85
C ARG A 535 -16.75 14.88 9.69
N THR A 536 -15.94 14.90 8.64
CA THR A 536 -15.09 13.73 8.27
C THR A 536 -13.59 14.01 8.32
N TYR A 537 -13.17 15.27 8.34
CA TYR A 537 -11.75 15.68 8.38
C TYR A 537 -11.37 16.28 9.75
N PRO A 538 -10.14 16.07 10.32
CA PRO A 538 -9.15 15.06 9.88
C PRO A 538 -9.73 13.65 9.98
N MET A 539 -9.30 12.76 9.07
CA MET A 539 -9.86 11.41 9.01
C MET A 539 -9.38 10.53 10.18
N ASP A 540 -10.04 9.43 10.44
CA ASP A 540 -9.69 8.59 11.59
C ASP A 540 -8.64 7.54 11.26
N MET A 541 -8.62 7.04 10.03
CA MET A 541 -7.69 5.97 9.64
C MET A 541 -7.12 6.16 8.23
N ARG A 542 -5.79 5.97 8.13
CA ARG A 542 -5.06 5.80 6.89
C ARG A 542 -4.53 4.38 6.79
N PRO A 543 -5.20 3.48 6.06
CA PRO A 543 -4.67 2.15 5.78
C PRO A 543 -3.78 2.18 4.53
N GLN A 544 -2.62 1.54 4.56
CA GLN A 544 -1.75 1.39 3.38
C GLN A 544 -0.63 0.36 3.58
N GLY A 545 0.02 -0.04 2.48
CA GLY A 545 1.29 -0.73 2.51
C GLY A 545 2.42 0.17 3.02
N HIS A 546 3.41 -0.41 3.68
CA HIS A 546 4.54 0.35 4.22
C HIS A 546 5.49 0.91 3.13
N ASP A 547 5.41 0.41 1.90
CA ASP A 547 6.23 0.84 0.77
C ASP A 547 5.84 2.22 0.22
N ILE A 548 4.60 2.66 0.45
CA ILE A 548 4.12 3.98 0.02
C ILE A 548 4.12 5.03 1.14
N ILE A 549 4.85 4.80 2.25
CA ILE A 549 5.04 5.81 3.30
C ILE A 549 5.78 7.03 2.73
N ARG A 550 6.83 6.80 1.94
CA ARG A 550 7.66 7.87 1.36
C ARG A 550 6.98 8.65 0.23
N THR A 551 5.98 8.07 -0.40
CA THR A 551 5.21 8.68 -1.49
C THR A 551 3.89 9.22 -0.98
N TRP A 552 2.86 8.40 -0.89
CA TRP A 552 1.50 8.83 -0.59
C TRP A 552 1.33 9.39 0.83
N LEU A 553 1.75 8.64 1.88
CA LEU A 553 1.54 9.09 3.27
C LEU A 553 2.27 10.41 3.55
N PHE A 554 3.56 10.49 3.18
CA PHE A 554 4.36 11.68 3.40
C PHE A 554 3.83 12.89 2.62
N SER A 555 3.53 12.72 1.33
CA SER A 555 3.02 13.84 0.52
C SER A 555 1.66 14.33 1.01
N THR A 556 0.78 13.45 1.52
CA THR A 556 -0.48 13.87 2.15
C THR A 556 -0.24 14.64 3.44
N ALA A 557 0.72 14.20 4.28
CA ALA A 557 1.09 14.95 5.48
C ALA A 557 1.63 16.36 5.15
N VAL A 558 2.42 16.48 4.07
CA VAL A 558 2.87 17.78 3.57
C VAL A 558 1.69 18.65 3.16
N ARG A 559 0.77 18.12 2.35
CA ARG A 559 -0.41 18.88 1.86
C ARG A 559 -1.30 19.35 3.01
N SER A 560 -1.62 18.44 3.94
CA SER A 560 -2.42 18.76 5.11
C SER A 560 -1.75 19.79 6.02
N HIS A 561 -0.43 19.69 6.20
CA HIS A 561 0.31 20.67 6.98
C HIS A 561 0.27 22.06 6.34
N LEU A 562 0.46 22.15 5.01
CA LEU A 562 0.47 23.43 4.28
C LEU A 562 -0.93 24.07 4.21
N GLU A 563 -2.01 23.29 4.13
CA GLU A 563 -3.37 23.82 4.01
C GLU A 563 -4.05 24.05 5.36
N GLU A 564 -4.03 23.08 6.26
CA GLU A 564 -4.79 23.06 7.52
C GLU A 564 -3.90 23.18 8.76
N ALA A 565 -2.58 23.16 8.65
CA ALA A 565 -1.63 23.08 9.75
C ALA A 565 -1.95 21.93 10.73
N ALA A 566 -2.42 20.79 10.23
CA ALA A 566 -2.88 19.65 11.00
C ALA A 566 -2.35 18.32 10.42
N ALA A 567 -2.38 17.25 11.24
CA ALA A 567 -2.23 15.89 10.75
C ALA A 567 -3.48 15.48 9.98
N PRO A 568 -3.36 14.78 8.83
CA PRO A 568 -4.54 14.41 8.03
C PRO A 568 -5.36 13.26 8.62
N TRP A 569 -4.76 12.45 9.50
CA TRP A 569 -5.39 11.28 10.14
C TRP A 569 -5.01 11.13 11.61
N ARG A 570 -5.85 10.42 12.35
CA ARG A 570 -5.57 10.01 13.73
C ARG A 570 -4.74 8.73 13.81
N ASN A 571 -4.98 7.76 12.92
CA ASN A 571 -4.34 6.46 12.91
C ASN A 571 -3.74 6.12 11.54
N CYS A 572 -2.51 5.61 11.52
CA CYS A 572 -1.85 5.06 10.35
C CYS A 572 -1.78 3.53 10.49
N ALA A 573 -2.59 2.81 9.73
CA ALA A 573 -2.66 1.35 9.76
C ALA A 573 -1.83 0.75 8.62
N LEU A 574 -0.64 0.22 8.95
CA LEU A 574 0.34 -0.24 7.94
C LEU A 574 0.25 -1.76 7.74
N SER A 575 0.17 -2.19 6.48
CA SER A 575 0.30 -3.60 6.10
C SER A 575 1.72 -3.91 5.60
N GLY A 576 2.15 -5.18 5.74
CA GLY A 576 3.37 -5.69 5.14
C GLY A 576 3.21 -6.04 3.66
N TRP A 577 4.28 -6.52 3.05
CA TRP A 577 4.25 -7.07 1.69
C TRP A 577 3.74 -8.50 1.67
N ILE A 578 3.18 -8.90 0.54
CA ILE A 578 2.99 -10.31 0.23
C ILE A 578 4.22 -10.83 -0.52
N LEU A 579 4.79 -11.89 0.03
CA LEU A 579 5.95 -12.60 -0.50
C LEU A 579 5.47 -13.85 -1.26
N ASP A 580 6.21 -14.23 -2.30
CA ASP A 580 6.01 -15.51 -2.97
C ASP A 580 6.42 -16.70 -2.04
N PRO A 581 6.16 -17.96 -2.41
CA PRO A 581 6.55 -19.11 -1.61
C PRO A 581 8.05 -19.19 -1.29
N ASP A 582 8.90 -18.56 -2.12
CA ASP A 582 10.35 -18.46 -1.89
C ASP A 582 10.74 -17.26 -1.01
N ARG A 583 9.75 -16.56 -0.40
CA ARG A 583 9.91 -15.35 0.42
C ARG A 583 10.51 -14.16 -0.31
N LYS A 584 10.27 -14.05 -1.62
CA LYS A 584 10.66 -12.89 -2.42
C LYS A 584 9.47 -11.98 -2.65
N LYS A 585 9.69 -10.65 -2.66
CA LYS A 585 8.64 -9.70 -2.99
C LYS A 585 8.04 -10.02 -4.35
N MET A 586 6.70 -10.13 -4.41
CA MET A 586 5.98 -10.29 -5.67
C MET A 586 6.06 -9.00 -6.48
N SER A 587 6.38 -9.11 -7.76
CA SER A 587 6.37 -7.99 -8.69
C SER A 587 6.05 -8.44 -10.11
N LYS A 588 5.40 -7.57 -10.89
CA LYS A 588 5.08 -7.84 -12.30
C LYS A 588 6.33 -8.10 -13.13
N SER A 589 7.42 -7.39 -12.86
CA SER A 589 8.69 -7.56 -13.57
C SER A 589 9.34 -8.94 -13.36
N LYS A 590 9.04 -9.59 -12.24
CA LYS A 590 9.53 -10.95 -11.93
C LYS A 590 8.58 -12.07 -12.41
N GLY A 591 7.36 -11.71 -12.87
CA GLY A 591 6.38 -12.69 -13.35
C GLY A 591 5.81 -13.62 -12.27
N ASN A 592 5.96 -13.27 -10.97
CA ASN A 592 5.51 -14.07 -9.83
C ASN A 592 4.22 -13.52 -9.17
N VAL A 593 3.48 -12.67 -9.86
CA VAL A 593 2.22 -12.09 -9.36
C VAL A 593 1.07 -13.06 -9.50
N VAL A 594 0.31 -13.24 -8.42
CA VAL A 594 -0.94 -14.03 -8.40
C VAL A 594 -2.13 -13.08 -8.51
N THR A 595 -3.05 -13.39 -9.44
CA THR A 595 -4.28 -12.61 -9.65
C THR A 595 -5.39 -13.08 -8.69
N PRO A 596 -6.13 -12.16 -8.05
CA PRO A 596 -7.12 -12.52 -7.03
C PRO A 596 -8.34 -13.27 -7.56
N LYS A 597 -8.80 -12.96 -8.77
CA LYS A 597 -10.07 -13.51 -9.31
C LYS A 597 -10.12 -15.04 -9.25
N GLY A 598 -9.08 -15.71 -9.70
CA GLY A 598 -9.01 -17.17 -9.68
C GLY A 598 -9.06 -17.75 -8.25
N LEU A 599 -8.51 -17.04 -7.26
CA LEU A 599 -8.55 -17.44 -5.86
C LEU A 599 -9.96 -17.27 -5.26
N LEU A 600 -10.60 -16.14 -5.55
CA LEU A 600 -11.99 -15.89 -5.12
C LEU A 600 -12.95 -16.93 -5.70
N ASP A 601 -12.80 -17.24 -6.98
CA ASP A 601 -13.64 -18.25 -7.65
C ASP A 601 -13.40 -19.67 -7.10
N GLN A 602 -12.15 -19.98 -6.72
CA GLN A 602 -11.78 -21.33 -6.26
C GLN A 602 -12.09 -21.57 -4.77
N TYR A 603 -11.77 -20.59 -3.92
CA TYR A 603 -11.85 -20.76 -2.46
C TYR A 603 -13.05 -20.06 -1.82
N GLY A 604 -13.64 -19.07 -2.50
CA GLY A 604 -14.66 -18.16 -1.96
C GLY A 604 -14.06 -16.98 -1.21
N SER A 605 -14.80 -15.90 -1.11
CA SER A 605 -14.32 -14.63 -0.56
C SER A 605 -13.98 -14.71 0.93
N ASP A 606 -14.80 -15.35 1.75
CA ASP A 606 -14.51 -15.54 3.17
C ASP A 606 -13.17 -16.27 3.41
N ALA A 607 -12.85 -17.28 2.58
CA ALA A 607 -11.59 -18.01 2.68
C ALA A 607 -10.36 -17.17 2.32
N VAL A 608 -10.47 -16.33 1.29
CA VAL A 608 -9.41 -15.40 0.89
C VAL A 608 -9.22 -14.31 1.95
N ARG A 609 -10.32 -13.77 2.49
CA ARG A 609 -10.30 -12.81 3.60
C ARG A 609 -9.68 -13.41 4.87
N TYR A 610 -9.99 -14.66 5.20
CA TYR A 610 -9.39 -15.37 6.32
C TYR A 610 -7.86 -15.42 6.19
N TRP A 611 -7.33 -15.81 5.02
CA TRP A 611 -5.89 -15.79 4.77
C TRP A 611 -5.30 -14.40 4.97
N ALA A 612 -5.93 -13.37 4.40
CA ALA A 612 -5.45 -12.00 4.53
C ALA A 612 -5.46 -11.51 5.99
N ALA A 613 -6.54 -11.78 6.73
CA ALA A 613 -6.72 -11.32 8.11
C ALA A 613 -5.78 -12.03 9.12
N ASN A 614 -5.20 -13.18 8.77
CA ASN A 614 -4.14 -13.81 9.57
C ASN A 614 -2.79 -13.09 9.48
N GLY A 615 -2.61 -12.18 8.52
CA GLY A 615 -1.41 -11.34 8.41
C GLY A 615 -1.40 -10.26 9.48
N ARG A 616 -0.33 -10.21 10.29
CA ARG A 616 -0.19 -9.18 11.34
C ARG A 616 0.13 -7.81 10.75
N PRO A 617 -0.34 -6.72 11.37
CA PRO A 617 -0.01 -5.37 10.95
C PRO A 617 1.51 -5.17 10.75
N GLY A 618 1.90 -4.52 9.68
CA GLY A 618 3.28 -4.18 9.34
C GLY A 618 4.23 -5.35 9.06
N THR A 619 3.73 -6.58 9.04
CA THR A 619 4.56 -7.78 8.87
C THR A 619 4.39 -8.37 7.48
N ASP A 620 5.51 -8.63 6.80
CA ASP A 620 5.50 -9.32 5.51
C ASP A 620 4.97 -10.75 5.67
N THR A 621 4.04 -11.13 4.79
CA THR A 621 3.32 -12.40 4.87
C THR A 621 3.51 -13.20 3.58
N ALA A 622 3.75 -14.50 3.70
CA ALA A 622 3.83 -15.36 2.53
C ALA A 622 2.44 -15.64 1.94
N PHE A 623 2.36 -15.66 0.62
CA PHE A 623 1.18 -16.17 -0.08
C PHE A 623 1.03 -17.67 0.22
N ASP A 624 -0.13 -18.07 0.76
CA ASP A 624 -0.37 -19.45 1.20
C ASP A 624 -1.82 -19.89 0.93
N GLU A 625 -2.01 -20.68 -0.12
CA GLU A 625 -3.29 -21.30 -0.45
C GLU A 625 -3.75 -22.32 0.62
N GLY A 626 -2.83 -22.85 1.41
CA GLY A 626 -3.15 -23.72 2.54
C GLY A 626 -4.02 -23.02 3.57
N GLN A 627 -3.73 -21.75 3.86
CA GLN A 627 -4.54 -20.91 4.76
C GLN A 627 -5.93 -20.63 4.18
N MET A 628 -6.07 -20.46 2.87
CA MET A 628 -7.38 -20.29 2.22
C MET A 628 -8.23 -21.58 2.35
N LYS A 629 -7.61 -22.76 2.24
CA LYS A 629 -8.30 -24.05 2.49
C LYS A 629 -8.77 -24.18 3.94
N ILE A 630 -7.99 -23.67 4.90
CA ILE A 630 -8.38 -23.61 6.32
C ILE A 630 -9.59 -22.66 6.49
N GLY A 631 -9.52 -21.45 5.93
CA GLY A 631 -10.62 -20.48 5.99
C GLY A 631 -11.93 -21.02 5.38
N ARG A 632 -11.83 -21.72 4.24
CA ARG A 632 -13.00 -22.37 3.64
C ARG A 632 -13.59 -23.46 4.57
N ARG A 633 -12.76 -24.26 5.22
CA ARG A 633 -13.22 -25.27 6.19
C ARG A 633 -13.86 -24.62 7.40
N LEU A 634 -13.31 -23.49 7.89
CA LEU A 634 -13.88 -22.72 8.99
C LEU A 634 -15.29 -22.20 8.62
N ALA A 635 -15.45 -21.59 7.43
CA ALA A 635 -16.76 -21.14 6.96
C ALA A 635 -17.79 -22.28 6.91
N ILE A 636 -17.42 -23.43 6.36
CA ILE A 636 -18.29 -24.63 6.33
C ILE A 636 -18.60 -25.12 7.76
N LYS A 637 -17.62 -25.09 8.67
CA LYS A 637 -17.84 -25.49 10.07
C LYS A 637 -18.78 -24.53 10.78
N ILE A 638 -18.69 -23.23 10.54
CA ILE A 638 -19.62 -22.21 11.08
C ILE A 638 -21.05 -22.54 10.62
N LEU A 639 -21.30 -22.76 9.33
CA LEU A 639 -22.62 -23.17 8.83
C LEU A 639 -23.17 -24.40 9.54
N ASN A 640 -22.37 -25.46 9.63
CA ASN A 640 -22.81 -26.73 10.20
C ASN A 640 -23.03 -26.67 11.72
N ALA A 641 -22.15 -25.98 12.45
CA ALA A 641 -22.29 -25.80 13.90
C ALA A 641 -23.51 -24.92 14.22
N SER A 642 -23.72 -23.89 13.42
CA SER A 642 -24.89 -23.00 13.57
C SER A 642 -26.20 -23.74 13.29
N LYS A 643 -26.25 -24.49 12.19
CA LYS A 643 -27.41 -25.35 11.91
C LYS A 643 -27.73 -26.28 13.07
N PHE A 644 -26.68 -26.97 13.58
CA PHE A 644 -26.84 -27.89 14.71
C PHE A 644 -27.41 -27.18 15.95
N SER A 645 -26.75 -26.08 16.37
CA SER A 645 -27.12 -25.34 17.59
C SER A 645 -28.53 -24.75 17.50
N LEU A 646 -28.89 -24.10 16.38
CA LEU A 646 -30.20 -23.49 16.21
C LEU A 646 -31.34 -24.54 16.06
N THR A 647 -31.04 -25.67 15.38
CA THR A 647 -32.01 -26.77 15.29
C THR A 647 -32.31 -27.40 16.65
N LEU A 648 -31.29 -27.54 17.49
CA LEU A 648 -31.38 -28.15 18.80
C LEU A 648 -32.09 -27.22 19.80
N ALA A 649 -31.73 -25.94 19.79
CA ALA A 649 -32.30 -24.95 20.67
C ALA A 649 -33.80 -24.63 20.34
N GLY A 650 -34.22 -24.82 19.07
CA GLY A 650 -35.59 -24.59 18.64
C GLY A 650 -36.03 -23.13 18.84
N ASP A 651 -37.05 -22.91 19.62
CA ASP A 651 -37.62 -21.60 19.95
C ASP A 651 -37.15 -21.04 21.31
N SER A 652 -36.10 -21.61 21.91
CA SER A 652 -35.58 -21.14 23.20
C SER A 652 -35.19 -19.66 23.10
N GLU A 653 -35.67 -18.85 24.02
CA GLU A 653 -35.29 -17.47 24.21
C GLU A 653 -33.88 -17.43 24.83
N ALA A 654 -33.04 -16.48 24.41
CA ALA A 654 -31.69 -16.30 24.93
C ALA A 654 -31.72 -15.59 26.31
N ASP A 655 -32.40 -16.17 27.31
CA ASP A 655 -32.49 -15.62 28.66
C ASP A 655 -31.38 -16.21 29.56
N LEU A 656 -30.40 -15.38 29.90
CA LEU A 656 -29.26 -15.75 30.78
C LEU A 656 -29.70 -16.33 32.13
N ALA A 657 -30.93 -15.97 32.62
CA ALA A 657 -31.46 -16.52 33.85
C ALA A 657 -31.74 -18.03 33.79
N SER A 658 -31.87 -18.58 32.58
CA SER A 658 -32.06 -20.02 32.35
C SER A 658 -30.76 -20.81 32.42
N VAL A 659 -29.58 -20.17 32.40
CA VAL A 659 -28.29 -20.82 32.42
C VAL A 659 -27.92 -21.23 33.85
N SER A 660 -28.34 -22.40 34.22
CA SER A 660 -28.20 -22.91 35.59
C SER A 660 -27.04 -23.91 35.75
N ASN A 661 -26.62 -24.59 34.68
CA ASN A 661 -25.58 -25.59 34.76
C ASN A 661 -24.19 -24.98 34.88
N PRO A 662 -23.29 -25.45 35.80
CA PRO A 662 -21.95 -24.90 35.99
C PRO A 662 -21.06 -24.93 34.76
N LEU A 663 -21.15 -25.96 33.90
CA LEU A 663 -20.35 -26.05 32.66
C LEU A 663 -20.75 -24.95 31.66
N ASP A 664 -22.04 -24.67 31.56
CA ASP A 664 -22.63 -23.65 30.71
C ASP A 664 -22.18 -22.24 31.17
N GLN A 665 -22.23 -21.99 32.46
CA GLN A 665 -21.76 -20.77 33.09
C GLN A 665 -20.26 -20.56 32.87
N ALA A 666 -19.46 -21.64 32.99
CA ALA A 666 -18.01 -21.59 32.73
C ALA A 666 -17.69 -21.26 31.28
N LEU A 667 -18.45 -21.80 30.30
CA LEU A 667 -18.29 -21.43 28.88
C LEU A 667 -18.59 -19.96 28.65
N LEU A 668 -19.72 -19.44 29.15
CA LEU A 668 -20.10 -18.04 28.99
C LEU A 668 -19.10 -17.08 29.65
N SER A 669 -18.54 -17.45 30.79
CA SER A 669 -17.47 -16.68 31.43
C SER A 669 -16.19 -16.61 30.56
N LYS A 670 -15.76 -17.74 29.98
CA LYS A 670 -14.63 -17.77 29.02
C LYS A 670 -14.94 -17.00 27.74
N LEU A 671 -16.17 -17.04 27.25
CA LEU A 671 -16.59 -16.25 26.09
C LEU A 671 -16.54 -14.75 26.40
N ALA A 672 -16.91 -14.35 27.60
CA ALA A 672 -16.83 -12.95 28.05
C ALA A 672 -15.37 -12.46 28.10
N ASP A 673 -14.43 -13.29 28.55
CA ASP A 673 -12.98 -12.97 28.53
C ASP A 673 -12.43 -12.93 27.09
N LEU A 674 -12.90 -13.80 26.20
CA LEU A 674 -12.58 -13.73 24.76
C LEU A 674 -13.02 -12.39 24.16
N ILE A 675 -14.24 -11.95 24.45
CA ILE A 675 -14.77 -10.68 23.92
C ILE A 675 -13.90 -9.51 24.36
N GLU A 676 -13.51 -9.44 25.65
CA GLU A 676 -12.59 -8.40 26.12
C GLU A 676 -11.25 -8.45 25.36
N THR A 677 -10.70 -9.66 25.19
CA THR A 677 -9.44 -9.85 24.49
C THR A 677 -9.52 -9.45 23.00
N ALA A 678 -10.60 -9.82 22.32
CA ALA A 678 -10.83 -9.48 20.92
C ALA A 678 -11.07 -7.98 20.74
N THR A 679 -11.85 -7.36 21.64
CA THR A 679 -12.10 -5.93 21.64
C THR A 679 -10.80 -5.14 21.81
N ALA A 680 -9.99 -5.46 22.83
CA ALA A 680 -8.70 -4.81 23.04
C ALA A 680 -7.74 -5.00 21.85
N ALA A 681 -7.76 -6.17 21.20
CA ALA A 681 -6.96 -6.41 20.01
C ALA A 681 -7.41 -5.55 18.83
N PHE A 682 -8.70 -5.39 18.60
CA PHE A 682 -9.23 -4.51 17.57
C PHE A 682 -8.94 -3.02 17.84
N ASP A 683 -9.05 -2.57 19.10
CA ASP A 683 -8.74 -1.20 19.51
C ASP A 683 -7.26 -0.86 19.28
N ASP A 684 -6.38 -1.86 19.35
CA ASP A 684 -4.96 -1.77 18.99
C ASP A 684 -4.67 -2.07 17.50
N PHE A 685 -5.70 -2.27 16.67
CA PHE A 685 -5.59 -2.64 15.26
C PHE A 685 -4.92 -4.02 15.02
N ASP A 686 -4.79 -4.86 16.05
CA ASP A 686 -4.28 -6.24 15.95
C ASP A 686 -5.42 -7.23 15.66
N TYR A 687 -6.08 -7.03 14.52
CA TYR A 687 -7.18 -7.87 14.04
C TYR A 687 -6.77 -9.35 13.90
N ALA A 688 -5.50 -9.64 13.57
CA ALA A 688 -5.00 -11.00 13.45
C ALA A 688 -5.08 -11.75 14.80
N ARG A 689 -4.79 -11.07 15.90
CA ARG A 689 -4.92 -11.63 17.25
C ARG A 689 -6.39 -11.85 17.62
N ALA A 690 -7.28 -10.92 17.24
CA ALA A 690 -8.70 -11.09 17.48
C ALA A 690 -9.23 -12.32 16.74
N LEU A 691 -8.87 -12.53 15.47
CA LEU A 691 -9.21 -13.72 14.69
C LEU A 691 -8.65 -15.01 15.32
N GLU A 692 -7.36 -15.03 15.65
CA GLU A 692 -6.68 -16.18 16.28
C GLU A 692 -7.41 -16.66 17.55
N ARG A 693 -7.74 -15.72 18.45
CA ARG A 693 -8.41 -16.02 19.71
C ARG A 693 -9.87 -16.46 19.52
N THR A 694 -10.57 -15.82 18.60
CA THR A 694 -11.94 -16.20 18.25
C THR A 694 -12.00 -17.60 17.63
N GLU A 695 -11.11 -17.90 16.70
CA GLU A 695 -11.01 -19.22 16.08
C GLU A 695 -10.63 -20.30 17.08
N GLN A 696 -9.66 -20.04 17.95
CA GLN A 696 -9.27 -21.00 19.01
C GLN A 696 -10.46 -21.35 19.92
N PHE A 697 -11.21 -20.34 20.35
CA PHE A 697 -12.40 -20.56 21.17
C PHE A 697 -13.50 -21.31 20.40
N PHE A 698 -13.71 -20.97 19.13
CA PHE A 698 -14.71 -21.64 18.29
C PHE A 698 -14.47 -23.12 18.12
N TRP A 699 -13.20 -23.53 17.93
CA TRP A 699 -12.87 -24.97 17.87
C TRP A 699 -13.12 -25.67 19.20
N GLY A 700 -12.76 -25.09 20.33
CA GLY A 700 -13.10 -25.62 21.66
C GLY A 700 -14.62 -25.71 21.90
N PHE A 701 -15.35 -24.68 21.46
CA PHE A 701 -16.82 -24.69 21.51
C PHE A 701 -17.41 -25.83 20.66
N THR A 702 -16.99 -25.99 19.41
CA THR A 702 -17.60 -26.94 18.47
C THR A 702 -17.14 -28.38 18.69
N ASP A 703 -15.91 -28.60 19.07
CA ASP A 703 -15.31 -29.94 19.13
C ASP A 703 -15.40 -30.56 20.55
N ASP A 704 -15.47 -29.72 21.58
CA ASP A 704 -15.56 -30.18 22.96
C ASP A 704 -16.90 -29.88 23.61
N TYR A 705 -17.24 -28.56 23.77
CA TYR A 705 -18.45 -28.20 24.53
C TYR A 705 -19.72 -28.72 23.89
N VAL A 706 -19.92 -28.52 22.57
CA VAL A 706 -21.12 -29.02 21.87
C VAL A 706 -21.26 -30.55 22.06
N GLU A 707 -20.21 -31.31 22.01
CA GLU A 707 -20.25 -32.74 22.18
C GLU A 707 -20.50 -33.17 23.65
N LEU A 708 -19.95 -32.43 24.63
CA LEU A 708 -20.22 -32.63 26.06
C LEU A 708 -21.71 -32.47 26.38
N VAL A 709 -22.32 -31.39 25.89
CA VAL A 709 -23.72 -31.05 26.27
C VAL A 709 -24.77 -31.68 25.37
N LYS A 710 -24.38 -32.37 24.31
CA LYS A 710 -25.26 -32.90 23.27
C LYS A 710 -26.41 -33.74 23.80
N ALA A 711 -26.13 -34.76 24.64
CA ALA A 711 -27.12 -35.65 25.20
C ALA A 711 -28.06 -34.89 26.17
N ARG A 712 -27.49 -34.01 26.99
CA ARG A 712 -28.23 -33.13 27.90
C ARG A 712 -29.16 -32.17 27.13
N ALA A 713 -28.71 -31.60 26.04
CA ALA A 713 -29.51 -30.77 25.17
C ALA A 713 -30.64 -31.54 24.46
N TYR A 714 -30.51 -32.84 24.25
CA TYR A 714 -31.63 -33.75 23.83
C TYR A 714 -32.54 -34.18 24.98
N GLY A 715 -32.30 -33.68 26.20
CA GLY A 715 -33.19 -33.88 27.34
C GLY A 715 -32.84 -35.08 28.21
N SER A 716 -31.67 -35.72 28.06
CA SER A 716 -31.26 -36.90 28.84
C SER A 716 -31.24 -36.63 30.36
N GLN A 717 -30.96 -35.38 30.78
CA GLN A 717 -30.85 -34.96 32.17
C GLN A 717 -32.06 -34.10 32.65
N GLY A 718 -33.13 -34.07 31.87
CA GLY A 718 -34.38 -33.36 32.20
C GLY A 718 -34.48 -31.94 31.55
N PRO A 719 -35.65 -31.30 31.66
CA PRO A 719 -35.98 -30.09 30.89
C PRO A 719 -35.18 -28.85 31.32
N GLN A 720 -34.85 -28.69 32.60
CA GLN A 720 -34.07 -27.55 33.10
C GLN A 720 -32.63 -27.58 32.59
N GLU A 721 -32.00 -28.75 32.60
CA GLU A 721 -30.64 -28.95 32.10
C GLU A 721 -30.57 -28.79 30.57
N ALA A 722 -31.61 -29.24 29.86
CA ALA A 722 -31.74 -29.03 28.44
C ALA A 722 -31.88 -27.54 28.09
N GLU A 723 -32.73 -26.80 28.84
CA GLU A 723 -32.94 -25.36 28.64
C GLU A 723 -31.63 -24.58 28.87
N SER A 724 -30.86 -24.90 29.93
CA SER A 724 -29.55 -24.31 30.19
C SER A 724 -28.61 -24.52 29.02
N ALA A 725 -28.55 -25.74 28.46
CA ALA A 725 -27.72 -26.05 27.30
C ALA A 725 -28.19 -25.28 26.03
N HIS A 726 -29.50 -25.25 25.73
CA HIS A 726 -30.05 -24.55 24.57
C HIS A 726 -29.73 -23.07 24.62
N THR A 727 -30.03 -22.41 25.72
CA THR A 727 -29.74 -20.98 25.92
C THR A 727 -28.27 -20.67 25.74
N THR A 728 -27.38 -21.48 26.31
CA THR A 728 -25.94 -21.31 26.20
C THR A 728 -25.44 -21.47 24.74
N LEU A 729 -25.97 -22.46 24.01
CA LEU A 729 -25.66 -22.67 22.60
C LEU A 729 -26.04 -21.45 21.74
N VAL A 730 -27.27 -20.90 21.97
CA VAL A 730 -27.74 -19.71 21.22
C VAL A 730 -26.90 -18.49 21.54
N ILE A 731 -26.67 -18.18 22.82
CA ILE A 731 -25.90 -16.99 23.24
C ILE A 731 -24.46 -17.08 22.73
N THR A 732 -23.82 -18.26 22.82
CA THR A 732 -22.47 -18.46 22.38
C THR A 732 -22.36 -18.31 20.85
N LEU A 733 -23.29 -18.89 20.10
CA LEU A 733 -23.35 -18.78 18.66
C LEU A 733 -23.52 -17.32 18.21
N ASP A 734 -24.49 -16.60 18.81
CA ASP A 734 -24.76 -15.20 18.53
C ASP A 734 -23.50 -14.33 18.72
N ALA A 735 -22.79 -14.49 19.84
CA ALA A 735 -21.57 -13.75 20.10
C ALA A 735 -20.44 -14.13 19.12
N LEU A 736 -20.24 -15.41 18.81
CA LEU A 736 -19.20 -15.88 17.89
C LEU A 736 -19.44 -15.42 16.46
N LEU A 737 -20.69 -15.39 16.00
CA LEU A 737 -21.04 -14.85 14.68
C LEU A 737 -20.64 -13.38 14.57
N ARG A 738 -20.92 -12.58 15.59
CA ARG A 738 -20.54 -11.16 15.62
C ARG A 738 -19.01 -10.99 15.70
N LEU A 739 -18.29 -11.84 16.43
CA LEU A 739 -16.83 -11.82 16.47
C LEU A 739 -16.19 -12.22 15.13
N PHE A 740 -16.83 -13.12 14.35
CA PHE A 740 -16.36 -13.51 13.01
C PHE A 740 -16.82 -12.58 11.89
N ALA A 741 -17.87 -11.78 12.08
CA ALA A 741 -18.46 -10.95 11.03
C ALA A 741 -17.46 -9.99 10.32
N PRO A 742 -16.48 -9.36 11.01
CA PRO A 742 -15.47 -8.56 10.34
C PRO A 742 -14.58 -9.34 9.37
N PHE A 743 -14.37 -10.64 9.61
CA PHE A 743 -13.43 -11.50 8.87
C PHE A 743 -14.11 -12.30 7.76
N LEU A 744 -15.26 -12.93 8.09
CA LEU A 744 -16.01 -13.83 7.22
C LEU A 744 -17.46 -13.28 7.03
N PRO A 745 -17.59 -12.14 6.32
CA PRO A 745 -18.86 -11.41 6.28
C PRO A 745 -20.00 -12.19 5.62
N PHE A 746 -19.72 -13.04 4.64
CA PHE A 746 -20.76 -13.72 3.88
C PHE A 746 -21.40 -14.89 4.66
N VAL A 747 -20.58 -15.78 5.21
CA VAL A 747 -21.10 -16.92 6.00
C VAL A 747 -21.78 -16.46 7.28
N THR A 748 -21.27 -15.39 7.91
CA THR A 748 -21.90 -14.86 9.14
C THR A 748 -23.21 -14.19 8.85
N ALA A 749 -23.33 -13.43 7.76
CA ALA A 749 -24.60 -12.87 7.31
C ALA A 749 -25.64 -13.97 6.97
N GLU A 750 -25.19 -15.02 6.27
CA GLU A 750 -26.06 -16.17 5.94
C GLU A 750 -26.66 -16.81 7.18
N VAL A 751 -25.82 -17.10 8.17
CA VAL A 751 -26.29 -17.74 9.42
C VAL A 751 -27.17 -16.78 10.23
N TRP A 752 -26.82 -15.50 10.28
CA TRP A 752 -27.55 -14.49 11.04
C TRP A 752 -29.00 -14.34 10.55
N GLU A 753 -29.20 -14.34 9.22
CA GLU A 753 -30.52 -14.28 8.61
C GLU A 753 -31.48 -15.41 9.08
N TRP A 754 -30.92 -16.56 9.52
CA TRP A 754 -31.76 -17.70 9.95
C TRP A 754 -32.57 -17.39 11.23
N SER A 755 -32.06 -16.50 12.09
CA SER A 755 -32.67 -16.18 13.39
C SER A 755 -32.96 -14.68 13.60
N HIS A 756 -32.41 -13.79 12.79
CA HIS A 756 -32.53 -12.33 12.89
C HIS A 756 -33.11 -11.73 11.62
N GLN A 757 -33.65 -10.50 11.73
CA GLN A 757 -34.23 -9.77 10.59
C GLN A 757 -33.37 -8.57 10.15
N ASP A 758 -32.42 -8.17 10.98
CA ASP A 758 -31.46 -7.09 10.75
C ASP A 758 -30.12 -7.63 10.22
N SER A 759 -29.27 -6.75 9.71
CA SER A 759 -27.95 -7.13 9.25
C SER A 759 -26.98 -7.34 10.42
N ILE A 760 -26.23 -8.44 10.41
CA ILE A 760 -25.16 -8.68 11.38
C ILE A 760 -24.13 -7.55 11.40
N HIS A 761 -23.90 -6.89 10.26
CA HIS A 761 -22.91 -5.82 10.12
C HIS A 761 -23.34 -4.50 10.78
N CYS A 762 -24.63 -4.39 11.15
CA CYS A 762 -25.20 -3.30 11.94
C CYS A 762 -25.53 -3.75 13.38
N ALA A 763 -25.38 -5.04 13.68
CA ALA A 763 -25.61 -5.56 15.02
C ALA A 763 -24.54 -5.06 16.01
N PRO A 764 -24.90 -4.73 17.26
CA PRO A 764 -23.94 -4.24 18.25
C PRO A 764 -22.83 -5.26 18.52
N TRP A 765 -21.59 -4.80 18.61
CA TRP A 765 -20.46 -5.64 19.06
C TRP A 765 -20.75 -6.27 20.42
N PRO A 766 -20.47 -7.57 20.65
CA PRO A 766 -20.77 -8.21 21.90
C PRO A 766 -19.95 -7.61 23.05
N THR A 767 -20.51 -7.57 24.25
CA THR A 767 -19.83 -7.03 25.44
C THR A 767 -19.84 -8.05 26.57
N LYS A 768 -18.78 -8.08 27.39
CA LYS A 768 -18.69 -8.91 28.57
C LYS A 768 -19.89 -8.71 29.52
N VAL A 769 -20.25 -7.44 29.76
CA VAL A 769 -21.36 -7.10 30.67
C VAL A 769 -22.68 -7.75 30.28
N ASN A 770 -22.97 -7.79 28.96
CA ASN A 770 -24.21 -8.40 28.47
C ASN A 770 -24.20 -9.92 28.64
N LEU A 771 -23.04 -10.58 28.63
CA LEU A 771 -22.93 -12.04 28.76
C LEU A 771 -22.84 -12.52 30.21
N THR A 772 -22.45 -11.67 31.15
CA THR A 772 -22.27 -12.05 32.54
C THR A 772 -23.36 -11.53 33.47
N LYS A 773 -24.30 -10.72 32.94
CA LYS A 773 -25.39 -10.12 33.72
C LYS A 773 -26.32 -11.20 34.28
N GLY A 774 -26.22 -11.42 35.59
CA GLY A 774 -27.09 -12.39 36.29
C GLY A 774 -26.45 -13.78 36.48
N LEU A 775 -25.24 -13.99 35.94
CA LEU A 775 -24.44 -15.16 36.30
C LEU A 775 -23.86 -15.04 37.70
N PRO A 776 -23.52 -16.15 38.38
CA PRO A 776 -22.83 -16.13 39.68
C PRO A 776 -21.49 -15.37 39.62
N GLU A 777 -21.13 -14.65 40.69
CA GLU A 777 -19.84 -13.92 40.76
C GLU A 777 -18.63 -14.86 40.78
N GLU A 778 -18.76 -16.04 41.35
CA GLU A 778 -17.68 -17.05 41.45
C GLU A 778 -18.02 -18.24 40.51
N ILE A 779 -17.40 -18.21 39.29
CA ILE A 779 -17.45 -19.29 38.31
C ILE A 779 -16.05 -19.83 38.13
N ASP A 780 -15.85 -21.14 38.35
CA ASP A 780 -14.56 -21.75 38.08
C ASP A 780 -14.43 -22.08 36.58
N ILE A 781 -13.77 -21.23 35.84
CA ILE A 781 -13.53 -21.38 34.39
C ILE A 781 -12.67 -22.61 34.04
N LYS A 782 -11.92 -23.15 35.01
CA LYS A 782 -11.14 -24.40 34.83
C LYS A 782 -12.04 -25.64 34.63
N LEU A 783 -13.33 -25.49 34.94
CA LEU A 783 -14.31 -26.59 34.78
C LEU A 783 -14.38 -27.05 33.31
N LEU A 784 -14.44 -26.11 32.37
CA LEU A 784 -14.48 -26.45 30.95
C LEU A 784 -13.19 -27.13 30.50
N ASP A 785 -12.02 -26.69 30.98
CA ASP A 785 -10.72 -27.32 30.67
C ASP A 785 -10.66 -28.75 31.26
N ALA A 786 -11.19 -28.89 32.47
CA ALA A 786 -11.26 -30.21 33.12
C ALA A 786 -12.09 -31.21 32.31
N ALA A 787 -13.25 -30.75 31.83
CA ALA A 787 -14.13 -31.57 31.01
C ALA A 787 -13.53 -31.91 29.64
N SER A 788 -13.01 -30.90 28.93
CA SER A 788 -12.44 -31.03 27.59
C SER A 788 -11.20 -31.94 27.57
N GLU A 789 -10.29 -31.78 28.53
CA GLU A 789 -9.09 -32.62 28.65
C GLU A 789 -9.46 -34.06 28.93
N THR A 790 -10.40 -34.30 29.85
CA THR A 790 -10.87 -35.69 30.16
C THR A 790 -11.52 -36.35 28.94
N LEU A 791 -12.41 -35.63 28.23
CA LEU A 791 -13.03 -36.12 27.00
C LEU A 791 -12.02 -36.39 25.91
N SER A 792 -11.02 -35.52 25.76
CA SER A 792 -9.92 -35.66 24.79
C SER A 792 -9.11 -36.93 24.99
N GLU A 793 -8.79 -37.29 26.27
CA GLU A 793 -8.08 -38.51 26.60
C GLU A 793 -8.91 -39.76 26.24
N VAL A 794 -10.23 -39.75 26.52
CA VAL A 794 -11.12 -40.81 26.11
C VAL A 794 -11.15 -41.00 24.59
N ARG A 795 -11.24 -39.92 23.85
CA ARG A 795 -11.22 -39.92 22.38
C ARG A 795 -9.86 -40.40 21.84
N ARG A 796 -8.77 -39.99 22.48
CA ARG A 796 -7.41 -40.39 22.11
C ARG A 796 -7.26 -41.88 22.24
N ALA A 797 -7.67 -42.46 23.37
CA ALA A 797 -7.59 -43.90 23.60
C ALA A 797 -8.37 -44.69 22.54
N LYS A 798 -9.58 -44.26 22.16
CA LYS A 798 -10.37 -44.88 21.07
C LYS A 798 -9.64 -44.79 19.72
N THR A 799 -9.03 -43.63 19.43
CA THR A 799 -8.29 -43.39 18.17
C THR A 799 -7.01 -44.26 18.08
N GLU A 800 -6.23 -44.30 19.15
CA GLU A 800 -5.03 -45.15 19.26
C GLU A 800 -5.34 -46.62 19.09
N ALA A 801 -6.49 -47.07 19.66
CA ALA A 801 -7.02 -48.43 19.44
C ALA A 801 -7.63 -48.63 18.05
N LYS A 802 -7.60 -47.60 17.16
CA LYS A 802 -8.23 -47.60 15.82
C LYS A 802 -9.72 -47.94 15.85
N ARG A 803 -10.42 -47.52 16.89
CA ARG A 803 -11.85 -47.77 17.11
C ARG A 803 -12.68 -46.51 16.80
N SER A 804 -13.95 -46.75 16.45
CA SER A 804 -14.92 -45.61 16.27
C SER A 804 -15.12 -44.86 17.59
N LEU A 805 -15.28 -43.54 17.55
CA LEU A 805 -15.60 -42.75 18.73
C LEU A 805 -16.93 -43.18 19.40
N LYS A 806 -17.80 -43.91 18.69
CA LYS A 806 -19.03 -44.49 19.21
C LYS A 806 -18.82 -45.74 20.04
N VAL A 807 -17.64 -46.31 20.04
CA VAL A 807 -17.33 -47.51 20.86
C VAL A 807 -17.48 -47.16 22.34
N LYS A 808 -18.06 -48.06 23.11
CA LYS A 808 -18.24 -47.92 24.54
C LYS A 808 -16.89 -48.03 25.28
N ALA A 809 -16.65 -47.06 26.18
CA ALA A 809 -15.58 -47.22 27.16
C ALA A 809 -16.17 -47.95 28.39
N GLU A 810 -15.68 -49.13 28.65
CA GLU A 810 -16.17 -49.97 29.76
C GLU A 810 -15.83 -49.33 31.10
N LYS A 811 -14.60 -48.77 31.19
CA LYS A 811 -14.13 -48.10 32.40
C LYS A 811 -13.21 -46.95 32.06
N VAL A 812 -13.40 -45.79 32.70
CA VAL A 812 -12.51 -44.65 32.70
C VAL A 812 -12.16 -44.31 34.14
N VAL A 813 -10.87 -44.22 34.45
CA VAL A 813 -10.37 -43.83 35.77
C VAL A 813 -9.64 -42.49 35.63
N VAL A 814 -10.12 -41.46 36.33
CA VAL A 814 -9.49 -40.14 36.39
C VAL A 814 -8.77 -40.00 37.73
N SER A 815 -7.44 -39.92 37.70
CA SER A 815 -6.61 -39.73 38.89
C SER A 815 -6.02 -38.32 38.87
N ALA A 816 -6.33 -37.49 39.85
CA ALA A 816 -5.89 -36.07 39.91
C ALA A 816 -6.00 -35.53 41.35
N SER A 817 -5.56 -34.27 41.55
CA SER A 817 -5.75 -33.57 42.83
C SER A 817 -7.23 -33.43 43.21
N SER A 818 -7.52 -33.24 44.49
CA SER A 818 -8.88 -33.04 45.01
C SER A 818 -9.61 -31.90 44.30
N GLU A 819 -8.92 -30.75 44.02
CA GLU A 819 -9.50 -29.62 43.24
C GLU A 819 -9.98 -30.09 41.86
N ARG A 820 -9.14 -30.80 41.13
CA ARG A 820 -9.46 -31.28 39.77
C ARG A 820 -10.57 -32.34 39.78
N ILE A 821 -10.57 -33.26 40.73
CA ILE A 821 -11.60 -34.29 40.89
C ILE A 821 -12.96 -33.67 41.14
N ASN A 822 -13.03 -32.61 41.97
CA ASN A 822 -14.26 -31.89 42.22
C ASN A 822 -14.79 -31.21 40.94
N LEU A 823 -13.95 -30.64 40.11
CA LEU A 823 -14.36 -30.12 38.80
C LEU A 823 -14.91 -31.20 37.86
N VAL A 824 -14.20 -32.32 37.72
CA VAL A 824 -14.65 -33.44 36.87
C VAL A 824 -15.98 -34.00 37.39
N ASN A 825 -16.19 -34.05 38.70
CA ASN A 825 -17.45 -34.52 39.30
C ASN A 825 -18.63 -33.62 38.97
N LEU A 826 -18.46 -32.29 38.84
CA LEU A 826 -19.52 -31.38 38.45
C LEU A 826 -20.04 -31.66 37.04
N VAL A 827 -19.25 -32.24 36.15
CA VAL A 827 -19.58 -32.54 34.76
C VAL A 827 -19.67 -34.06 34.50
N TYR A 828 -19.82 -34.85 35.58
CA TYR A 828 -19.79 -36.32 35.53
C TYR A 828 -20.75 -36.87 34.46
N ASN A 829 -22.00 -36.46 34.46
CA ASN A 829 -23.02 -36.95 33.54
C ASN A 829 -22.71 -36.57 32.08
N ASP A 830 -22.31 -35.32 31.83
CA ASP A 830 -21.94 -34.85 30.49
C ASP A 830 -20.74 -35.63 29.94
N LEU A 831 -19.76 -35.95 30.78
CA LEU A 831 -18.59 -36.78 30.40
C LEU A 831 -18.99 -38.26 30.11
N VAL A 832 -19.84 -38.83 30.95
CA VAL A 832 -20.32 -40.22 30.77
C VAL A 832 -21.04 -40.33 29.44
N GLU A 833 -21.94 -39.42 29.14
CA GLU A 833 -22.74 -39.40 27.91
C GLU A 833 -21.87 -39.11 26.68
N ALA A 834 -21.06 -38.07 26.71
CA ALA A 834 -20.20 -37.67 25.58
C ALA A 834 -19.09 -38.69 25.28
N GLY A 835 -18.50 -39.27 26.32
CA GLY A 835 -17.47 -40.28 26.21
C GLY A 835 -18.04 -41.68 25.90
N ASN A 836 -19.33 -41.88 25.94
CA ASN A 836 -19.97 -43.19 25.94
C ASN A 836 -19.32 -44.17 26.97
N ILE A 837 -19.29 -43.72 28.24
CA ILE A 837 -18.56 -44.37 29.34
C ILE A 837 -19.59 -45.19 30.19
N GLU A 838 -19.27 -46.44 30.49
CA GLU A 838 -20.10 -47.27 31.35
C GLU A 838 -19.81 -47.01 32.84
N ALA A 839 -18.54 -46.92 33.21
CA ALA A 839 -18.11 -46.63 34.55
C ALA A 839 -17.02 -45.56 34.59
N LEU A 840 -17.32 -44.40 35.22
CA LEU A 840 -16.35 -43.32 35.46
C LEU A 840 -15.95 -43.33 36.94
N GLU A 841 -14.68 -43.63 37.23
CA GLU A 841 -14.14 -43.62 38.57
C GLU A 841 -13.25 -42.40 38.78
N LEU A 842 -13.45 -41.69 39.90
CA LEU A 842 -12.68 -40.54 40.28
C LEU A 842 -11.80 -40.86 41.49
N VAL A 843 -10.46 -40.73 41.31
CA VAL A 843 -9.46 -41.05 42.31
C VAL A 843 -8.68 -39.82 42.71
N GLU A 844 -8.81 -39.46 43.98
CA GLU A 844 -8.00 -38.35 44.52
C GLU A 844 -6.57 -38.79 44.77
N GLN A 845 -5.63 -38.07 44.15
CA GLN A 845 -4.20 -38.30 44.33
C GLN A 845 -3.44 -36.99 44.22
N GLU A 846 -2.97 -36.49 45.35
CA GLU A 846 -2.25 -35.22 45.39
C GLU A 846 -0.83 -35.38 44.83
N GLY A 847 -0.34 -34.29 44.20
CA GLY A 847 1.04 -34.15 43.70
C GLY A 847 1.33 -34.85 42.37
N ILE A 848 0.31 -35.35 41.68
CA ILE A 848 0.44 -35.92 40.32
C ILE A 848 -0.08 -35.00 39.25
N THR A 849 0.42 -35.14 38.01
CA THR A 849 -0.24 -34.64 36.83
C THR A 849 -1.53 -35.44 36.59
N PRO A 850 -2.65 -34.78 36.21
CA PRO A 850 -3.90 -35.51 35.93
C PRO A 850 -3.66 -36.65 34.93
N GLN A 851 -4.18 -37.84 35.23
CA GLN A 851 -4.11 -39.03 34.41
C GLN A 851 -5.49 -39.59 34.13
N VAL A 852 -5.73 -40.03 32.90
CA VAL A 852 -6.98 -40.66 32.50
C VAL A 852 -6.66 -42.02 31.88
N GLU A 853 -7.07 -43.07 32.55
CA GLU A 853 -6.91 -44.46 32.07
C GLU A 853 -8.25 -44.92 31.48
N VAL A 854 -8.21 -45.47 30.25
CA VAL A 854 -9.40 -45.87 29.51
C VAL A 854 -9.33 -47.35 29.14
N THR A 855 -10.32 -48.12 29.57
CA THR A 855 -10.55 -49.49 29.15
C THR A 855 -11.72 -49.49 28.15
N LEU A 856 -11.49 -49.98 26.95
CA LEU A 856 -12.53 -50.07 25.91
C LEU A 856 -13.21 -51.47 25.99
N ALA A 857 -14.52 -51.49 25.71
CA ALA A 857 -15.26 -52.75 25.61
C ALA A 857 -14.69 -53.63 24.49
N ASP A 858 -14.74 -54.96 24.70
CA ASP A 858 -14.34 -55.94 23.69
C ASP A 858 -15.13 -55.78 22.38
N GLU A 859 -14.57 -56.21 21.25
CA GLU A 859 -15.32 -56.28 19.99
C GLU A 859 -16.36 -57.40 20.09
N GLU A 860 -17.68 -57.05 19.96
CA GLU A 860 -18.71 -58.03 19.67
C GLU A 860 -18.63 -58.52 18.23
#